data_d74053aec9f3b0631f7d258fbc9416b4
#
_entry.id   d74053aec9f3b0631f7d258fbc9416b4
#
_cell.length_a   1.000
_cell.length_b   1.000
_cell.length_c   1.000
_cell.angle_alpha   90.00
_cell.angle_beta   90.00
_cell.angle_gamma   90.00
#
_symmetry.space_group_name_H-M   'P 1'
#
loop_
_entity.id
_entity.type
_entity.pdbx_description
1 polymer ?
#
loop_
_entity_poly.entity_id
_entity_poly.type
_entity_poly.pdbx_seq_one_letter_code
_entity_poly.pdbx_strand_id
1 'polypeptide(L)'
;PVSYGDIVEIWPGLRARFNDIGHLLGSAAIELWAEEKGTTTKLVFSGDIGRDERPILRDPSSIDGADYVVMEGTYGDREHDATTEEDKEKQLAGVLKEGIARGGNIVIPSFAVGRTQELLYTIKRLMMKKAVPGLEKVPVLVDSPLGINATKIYERCAREYYDEEALEMLKMSGSPFDLPNLRVAETGEESKLINFQPGCNIIISSSGMCDAGRIRHHLKHNLYRPDSTILFVGYQANGTLGRILLDGAKSVKLFGEQIQVNAAIRMIEGFSGHAGRSELLQWIREIGSAPKCVFLVHGESETLDKFAASVRALGLDVEIPELFDEFELSYGASGVVRMPALTPKKEEEPDLFIGRRLNMIAKQWGINGALYCMRGEEPLYDTAIGVADANKQNLNGIHTRFAAGEITMAFTAAAALILDAQGKLNMDASLDKLVPEYVRAAEITAKELLLGQKTVPDYADYDMSFKLYQQAHKEKLGAMETFKLTWNALNGAISDEDVLNIVNKLDVVDDPENSAGRRSSYRILGMAVARAYGKSLADTLNELVFAPIGMKDTGLDKEAEVTYTAKMGDEIVVGAPKLCAGEAGGVVSAYDLAHFGTALLEGKLLDEEHTDIMLAPNACGLRTLNGWYYADSGIEQAQSALYINAQYGVSAAMLANAPSAKEDADETGAKSFVQRMRYEMDDVYLKAEDVQLERINDANVYSVLKLAVNEDQQEFVAGNDISLAEAAALENALPYAVTQNGVAVGFALLNADKDRGVYEIWRLMIDKRFQHKGFGTAAMKLAMAELKRMGAEKAQISVEIGNEAAIAMYQKLGFSFTGRMEYGEAYMECEL
;
A
#
# COMPACT_ATOMS: atom_id res chain seq x y z
N PRO A 1 -15.57 10.96 -18.93
CA PRO A 1 -14.51 11.23 -19.89
C PRO A 1 -14.48 12.72 -20.23
N VAL A 2 -13.31 13.31 -20.34
CA VAL A 2 -13.09 14.72 -20.71
C VAL A 2 -12.22 14.71 -21.95
N SER A 3 -12.59 15.50 -22.98
CA SER A 3 -11.77 15.66 -24.19
C SER A 3 -10.67 16.70 -23.96
N TYR A 4 -9.57 16.57 -24.68
CA TYR A 4 -8.54 17.61 -24.67
C TYR A 4 -9.11 18.96 -25.11
N GLY A 5 -8.68 20.04 -24.47
CA GLY A 5 -9.10 21.40 -24.73
C GLY A 5 -10.41 21.81 -24.04
N ASP A 6 -11.22 20.88 -23.57
CA ASP A 6 -12.46 21.19 -22.85
C ASP A 6 -12.16 21.69 -21.43
N ILE A 7 -12.83 22.79 -21.05
CA ILE A 7 -12.77 23.30 -19.66
C ILE A 7 -13.91 22.66 -18.88
N VAL A 8 -13.55 22.01 -17.79
CA VAL A 8 -14.49 21.42 -16.84
C VAL A 8 -14.43 22.12 -15.49
N GLU A 9 -15.55 22.39 -14.89
CA GLU A 9 -15.63 22.84 -13.52
C GLU A 9 -15.62 21.61 -12.60
N ILE A 10 -14.54 21.47 -11.81
CA ILE A 10 -14.38 20.35 -10.86
C ILE A 10 -15.12 20.66 -9.56
N TRP A 11 -15.09 21.95 -9.17
CA TRP A 11 -15.67 22.47 -7.96
C TRP A 11 -16.02 23.95 -8.18
N PRO A 12 -16.99 24.54 -7.46
CA PRO A 12 -17.25 25.98 -7.57
C PRO A 12 -15.97 26.79 -7.34
N GLY A 13 -15.54 27.53 -8.36
CA GLY A 13 -14.29 28.28 -8.36
C GLY A 13 -13.03 27.49 -8.72
N LEU A 14 -13.15 26.19 -9.03
CA LEU A 14 -12.02 25.36 -9.48
C LEU A 14 -12.33 24.74 -10.84
N ARG A 15 -11.58 25.14 -11.88
CA ARG A 15 -11.73 24.65 -13.25
C ARG A 15 -10.46 24.01 -13.75
N ALA A 16 -10.58 22.99 -14.58
CA ALA A 16 -9.45 22.31 -15.22
C ALA A 16 -9.62 22.19 -16.71
N ARG A 17 -8.49 22.11 -17.44
CA ARG A 17 -8.39 21.75 -18.84
C ARG A 17 -7.24 20.80 -19.02
N PHE A 18 -7.45 19.77 -19.84
CA PHE A 18 -6.42 18.79 -20.20
C PHE A 18 -5.94 19.08 -21.62
N ASN A 19 -4.63 19.17 -21.82
CA ASN A 19 -4.01 19.40 -23.12
C ASN A 19 -3.10 18.23 -23.46
N ASP A 20 -3.12 17.75 -24.69
CA ASP A 20 -2.24 16.68 -25.13
C ASP A 20 -0.78 17.09 -24.95
N ILE A 21 0.02 16.27 -24.31
CA ILE A 21 1.42 16.50 -24.04
C ILE A 21 2.37 15.52 -24.75
N GLY A 22 1.83 14.67 -25.64
CA GLY A 22 2.59 13.85 -26.58
C GLY A 22 3.39 12.69 -25.99
N HIS A 23 3.40 12.50 -24.67
CA HIS A 23 4.22 11.45 -24.03
C HIS A 23 3.67 10.04 -24.26
N LEU A 24 2.42 9.81 -23.94
CA LEU A 24 1.68 8.56 -24.16
C LEU A 24 0.25 8.91 -24.59
N LEU A 25 -0.44 7.95 -25.21
CA LEU A 25 -1.85 8.12 -25.54
C LEU A 25 -2.66 8.39 -24.25
N GLY A 26 -3.26 9.57 -24.17
CA GLY A 26 -4.03 10.02 -23.02
C GLY A 26 -3.22 10.77 -21.95
N SER A 27 -1.91 10.97 -22.15
CA SER A 27 -1.11 11.86 -21.27
C SER A 27 -1.52 13.31 -21.48
N ALA A 28 -1.53 14.09 -20.40
CA ALA A 28 -1.99 15.47 -20.46
C ALA A 28 -1.17 16.42 -19.61
N ALA A 29 -0.90 17.62 -20.12
CA ALA A 29 -0.67 18.76 -19.27
C ALA A 29 -2.01 19.27 -18.74
N ILE A 30 -2.05 19.62 -17.45
CA ILE A 30 -3.28 20.04 -16.77
C ILE A 30 -3.16 21.51 -16.42
N GLU A 31 -4.06 22.32 -16.94
CA GLU A 31 -4.27 23.69 -16.51
C GLU A 31 -5.35 23.72 -15.44
N LEU A 32 -5.06 24.34 -14.32
CA LEU A 32 -5.97 24.47 -13.18
C LEU A 32 -6.16 25.95 -12.86
N TRP A 33 -7.42 26.41 -12.85
CA TRP A 33 -7.79 27.76 -12.42
C TRP A 33 -8.48 27.68 -11.07
N ALA A 34 -7.84 28.23 -10.04
CA ALA A 34 -8.40 28.35 -8.72
C ALA A 34 -8.81 29.82 -8.45
N GLU A 35 -10.12 30.01 -8.14
CA GLU A 35 -10.67 31.31 -7.82
C GLU A 35 -10.87 31.44 -6.32
N GLU A 36 -10.17 32.38 -5.70
CA GLU A 36 -10.33 32.69 -4.29
C GLU A 36 -10.41 34.21 -4.10
N LYS A 37 -11.40 34.66 -3.32
CA LYS A 37 -11.62 36.11 -3.00
C LYS A 37 -11.66 37.01 -4.24
N GLY A 38 -12.21 36.50 -5.37
CA GLY A 38 -12.31 37.23 -6.62
C GLY A 38 -11.01 37.35 -7.44
N THR A 39 -9.98 36.61 -7.07
CA THR A 39 -8.73 36.50 -7.82
C THR A 39 -8.58 35.06 -8.34
N THR A 40 -8.22 34.94 -9.62
CA THR A 40 -7.96 33.63 -10.24
C THR A 40 -6.47 33.40 -10.32
N THR A 41 -6.00 32.28 -9.79
CA THR A 41 -4.62 31.79 -9.93
C THR A 41 -4.60 30.63 -10.90
N LYS A 42 -3.71 30.67 -11.89
CA LYS A 42 -3.54 29.59 -12.87
C LYS A 42 -2.30 28.77 -12.57
N LEU A 43 -2.50 27.49 -12.29
CA LEU A 43 -1.43 26.50 -12.16
C LEU A 43 -1.40 25.62 -13.40
N VAL A 44 -0.20 25.21 -13.80
CA VAL A 44 0.01 24.26 -14.89
C VAL A 44 0.84 23.10 -14.38
N PHE A 45 0.34 21.89 -14.56
CA PHE A 45 1.06 20.64 -14.30
C PHE A 45 1.44 20.04 -15.66
N SER A 46 2.74 19.90 -15.93
CA SER A 46 3.18 19.40 -17.24
C SER A 46 2.75 17.95 -17.50
N GLY A 47 2.66 17.12 -16.44
CA GLY A 47 2.78 15.67 -16.63
C GLY A 47 4.17 15.36 -17.22
N ASP A 48 4.33 14.16 -17.77
CA ASP A 48 5.52 13.76 -18.51
C ASP A 48 5.44 14.34 -19.92
N ILE A 49 6.41 15.18 -20.30
CA ILE A 49 6.41 15.89 -21.57
C ILE A 49 6.97 14.97 -22.66
N GLY A 50 6.22 14.82 -23.75
CA GLY A 50 6.64 14.08 -24.93
C GLY A 50 7.73 14.80 -25.72
N ARG A 51 8.46 14.04 -26.54
CA ARG A 51 9.40 14.60 -27.51
C ARG A 51 8.65 15.10 -28.74
N ASP A 52 9.19 16.10 -29.38
CA ASP A 52 8.73 16.52 -30.71
C ASP A 52 9.03 15.42 -31.76
N GLU A 53 8.23 15.39 -32.81
CA GLU A 53 8.34 14.48 -33.96
C GLU A 53 8.36 12.97 -33.60
N ARG A 54 7.70 12.60 -32.48
CA ARG A 54 7.53 11.16 -32.16
C ARG A 54 6.54 10.48 -33.10
N PRO A 55 6.83 9.25 -33.53
CA PRO A 55 5.87 8.52 -34.36
C PRO A 55 4.58 8.20 -33.59
N ILE A 56 3.47 8.17 -34.31
CA ILE A 56 2.11 7.77 -33.88
C ILE A 56 1.33 8.91 -33.22
N LEU A 57 1.92 9.64 -32.26
CA LEU A 57 1.21 10.67 -31.48
C LEU A 57 1.56 12.06 -31.95
N ARG A 58 0.68 13.01 -31.66
CA ARG A 58 0.92 14.44 -31.94
C ARG A 58 1.99 15.01 -31.02
N ASP A 59 2.63 16.08 -31.47
CA ASP A 59 3.58 16.84 -30.66
C ASP A 59 2.88 17.47 -29.42
N PRO A 60 3.65 17.77 -28.36
CA PRO A 60 3.14 18.42 -27.16
C PRO A 60 2.44 19.73 -27.47
N SER A 61 1.27 19.95 -26.88
CA SER A 61 0.55 21.22 -27.00
C SER A 61 1.23 22.33 -26.22
N SER A 62 1.26 23.53 -26.78
CA SER A 62 1.67 24.73 -26.07
C SER A 62 0.58 25.17 -25.07
N ILE A 63 1.00 25.81 -23.98
CA ILE A 63 0.13 26.33 -22.92
C ILE A 63 0.21 27.86 -22.90
N ASP A 64 -0.95 28.51 -22.92
CA ASP A 64 -1.04 29.97 -22.90
C ASP A 64 -1.12 30.52 -21.48
N GLY A 65 0.03 30.97 -20.95
CA GLY A 65 0.16 31.63 -19.65
C GLY A 65 -0.02 30.71 -18.45
N ALA A 66 0.74 30.97 -17.39
CA ALA A 66 0.62 30.34 -16.08
C ALA A 66 1.11 31.28 -14.98
N ASP A 67 0.49 31.27 -13.79
CA ASP A 67 1.07 31.91 -12.61
C ASP A 67 2.14 31.01 -11.98
N TYR A 68 1.90 29.70 -11.96
CA TYR A 68 2.80 28.69 -11.42
C TYR A 68 2.84 27.47 -12.33
N VAL A 69 4.02 26.86 -12.44
CA VAL A 69 4.24 25.66 -13.26
C VAL A 69 4.86 24.57 -12.41
N VAL A 70 4.26 23.36 -12.43
CA VAL A 70 4.84 22.14 -11.89
C VAL A 70 5.25 21.28 -13.08
N MET A 71 6.55 21.10 -13.31
CA MET A 71 7.03 20.37 -14.48
C MET A 71 8.04 19.28 -14.16
N GLU A 72 8.08 18.28 -15.04
CA GLU A 72 9.06 17.22 -15.00
C GLU A 72 10.48 17.70 -15.29
N GLY A 73 11.47 16.95 -14.79
CA GLY A 73 12.88 17.17 -15.11
C GLY A 73 13.67 15.88 -15.37
N THR A 74 13.00 14.80 -15.86
CA THR A 74 13.60 13.48 -16.05
C THR A 74 14.91 13.49 -16.84
N TYR A 75 14.97 14.26 -17.93
CA TYR A 75 16.16 14.46 -18.74
C TYR A 75 16.65 15.91 -18.73
N GLY A 76 16.43 16.65 -17.66
CA GLY A 76 16.81 18.04 -17.51
C GLY A 76 18.32 18.32 -17.55
N ASP A 77 19.16 17.30 -17.37
CA ASP A 77 20.62 17.41 -17.42
C ASP A 77 21.26 16.98 -18.75
N ARG A 78 20.46 16.44 -19.68
CA ARG A 78 20.98 15.85 -20.92
C ARG A 78 20.09 16.13 -22.12
N GLU A 79 20.73 16.13 -23.29
CA GLU A 79 20.01 16.10 -24.56
C GLU A 79 19.79 14.65 -24.99
N HIS A 80 18.78 14.44 -25.79
CA HIS A 80 18.76 13.21 -26.58
C HIS A 80 19.86 13.27 -27.65
N ASP A 81 20.55 12.15 -27.87
CA ASP A 81 21.40 12.05 -29.04
C ASP A 81 20.57 12.45 -30.27
N ALA A 82 21.20 13.21 -31.18
CA ALA A 82 20.57 13.67 -32.41
C ALA A 82 20.21 12.49 -33.37
N THR A 83 19.62 11.44 -32.81
CA THR A 83 19.21 10.21 -33.51
C THR A 83 17.87 10.48 -34.15
N THR A 84 17.83 10.60 -35.46
CA THR A 84 16.57 10.75 -36.19
C THR A 84 15.76 9.45 -36.20
N GLU A 85 14.46 9.52 -36.52
CA GLU A 85 13.62 8.33 -36.70
C GLU A 85 14.21 7.37 -37.76
N GLU A 86 14.82 7.93 -38.82
CA GLU A 86 15.51 7.12 -39.84
C GLU A 86 16.72 6.39 -39.27
N ASP A 87 17.47 7.00 -38.35
CA ASP A 87 18.63 6.36 -37.71
C ASP A 87 18.18 5.25 -36.74
N LYS A 88 17.11 5.45 -35.98
CA LYS A 88 16.48 4.40 -35.15
C LYS A 88 16.03 3.20 -35.98
N GLU A 89 15.35 3.45 -37.11
CA GLU A 89 14.97 2.41 -38.05
C GLU A 89 16.19 1.64 -38.58
N LYS A 90 17.27 2.34 -38.96
CA LYS A 90 18.52 1.70 -39.42
C LYS A 90 19.16 0.83 -38.35
N GLN A 91 19.21 1.34 -37.10
CA GLN A 91 19.75 0.60 -35.96
C GLN A 91 18.92 -0.65 -35.69
N LEU A 92 17.57 -0.52 -35.59
CA LEU A 92 16.68 -1.64 -35.40
C LEU A 92 16.80 -2.65 -36.53
N ALA A 93 16.82 -2.22 -37.77
CA ALA A 93 17.03 -3.06 -38.94
C ALA A 93 18.37 -3.82 -38.86
N GLY A 94 19.44 -3.18 -38.39
CA GLY A 94 20.75 -3.81 -38.19
C GLY A 94 20.69 -4.96 -37.19
N VAL A 95 20.11 -4.68 -35.98
CA VAL A 95 19.98 -5.69 -34.92
C VAL A 95 19.07 -6.85 -35.37
N LEU A 96 17.96 -6.56 -36.04
CA LEU A 96 17.06 -7.59 -36.56
C LEU A 96 17.75 -8.48 -37.62
N LYS A 97 18.52 -7.89 -38.54
CA LYS A 97 19.31 -8.64 -39.54
C LYS A 97 20.33 -9.58 -38.88
N GLU A 98 21.10 -9.05 -37.91
CA GLU A 98 22.07 -9.85 -37.17
C GLU A 98 21.40 -11.02 -36.41
N GLY A 99 20.31 -10.75 -35.70
CA GLY A 99 19.59 -11.72 -34.89
C GLY A 99 18.98 -12.82 -35.76
N ILE A 100 18.34 -12.45 -36.86
CA ILE A 100 17.77 -13.40 -37.83
C ILE A 100 18.89 -14.26 -38.43
N ALA A 101 20.03 -13.67 -38.78
CA ALA A 101 21.16 -14.43 -39.33
C ALA A 101 21.78 -15.42 -38.32
N ARG A 102 21.73 -15.12 -37.03
CA ARG A 102 22.15 -16.04 -35.95
C ARG A 102 21.15 -17.16 -35.68
N GLY A 103 19.91 -16.99 -36.06
CA GLY A 103 18.86 -18.01 -35.97
C GLY A 103 18.25 -18.19 -34.56
N GLY A 104 18.72 -17.48 -33.56
CA GLY A 104 18.15 -17.47 -32.20
C GLY A 104 17.07 -16.41 -32.01
N ASN A 105 16.43 -16.41 -30.84
CA ASN A 105 15.38 -15.44 -30.51
C ASN A 105 15.96 -14.03 -30.32
N ILE A 106 15.15 -13.02 -30.68
CA ILE A 106 15.40 -11.61 -30.37
C ILE A 106 14.38 -11.20 -29.32
N VAL A 107 14.83 -11.09 -28.07
CA VAL A 107 13.98 -10.74 -26.93
C VAL A 107 14.10 -9.25 -26.66
N ILE A 108 12.97 -8.54 -26.65
CA ILE A 108 12.90 -7.09 -26.50
C ILE A 108 12.09 -6.75 -25.22
N PRO A 109 12.76 -6.46 -24.10
CA PRO A 109 12.10 -5.90 -22.93
C PRO A 109 11.44 -4.56 -23.28
N SER A 110 10.15 -4.42 -23.01
CA SER A 110 9.39 -3.26 -23.43
C SER A 110 8.34 -2.85 -22.39
N PHE A 111 8.11 -1.56 -22.24
CA PHE A 111 6.93 -1.08 -21.53
C PHE A 111 5.67 -1.43 -22.31
N ALA A 112 4.63 -1.83 -21.59
CA ALA A 112 3.37 -2.28 -22.18
C ALA A 112 2.65 -1.17 -22.96
N VAL A 113 2.74 0.08 -22.48
CA VAL A 113 2.12 1.26 -23.08
C VAL A 113 3.19 2.13 -23.73
N GLY A 114 2.93 2.64 -24.91
CA GLY A 114 3.79 3.51 -25.71
C GLY A 114 4.89 2.74 -26.43
N ARG A 115 5.85 2.17 -25.72
CA ARG A 115 7.02 1.52 -26.31
C ARG A 115 6.71 0.29 -27.15
N THR A 116 5.81 -0.57 -26.68
CA THR A 116 5.37 -1.75 -27.44
C THR A 116 4.73 -1.32 -28.77
N GLN A 117 3.90 -0.28 -28.76
CA GLN A 117 3.24 0.23 -29.95
C GLN A 117 4.24 0.86 -30.92
N GLU A 118 5.18 1.65 -30.41
CA GLU A 118 6.26 2.26 -31.21
C GLU A 118 7.13 1.20 -31.90
N LEU A 119 7.47 0.11 -31.20
CA LEU A 119 8.18 -1.02 -31.78
C LEU A 119 7.40 -1.70 -32.92
N LEU A 120 6.11 -1.99 -32.69
CA LEU A 120 5.24 -2.59 -33.71
C LEU A 120 5.13 -1.68 -34.94
N TYR A 121 4.97 -0.38 -34.74
CA TYR A 121 4.93 0.64 -35.78
C TYR A 121 6.23 0.65 -36.61
N THR A 122 7.37 0.68 -35.92
CA THR A 122 8.69 0.71 -36.58
C THR A 122 8.94 -0.59 -37.34
N ILE A 123 8.61 -1.76 -36.77
CA ILE A 123 8.72 -3.05 -37.47
C ILE A 123 7.84 -3.06 -38.73
N LYS A 124 6.60 -2.52 -38.66
CA LYS A 124 5.75 -2.41 -39.85
C LYS A 124 6.39 -1.53 -40.93
N ARG A 125 6.95 -0.38 -40.56
CA ARG A 125 7.68 0.50 -41.50
C ARG A 125 8.85 -0.23 -42.18
N LEU A 126 9.63 -1.00 -41.38
CA LEU A 126 10.73 -1.81 -41.91
C LEU A 126 10.26 -2.90 -42.89
N MET A 127 9.11 -3.53 -42.64
CA MET A 127 8.48 -4.51 -43.55
C MET A 127 8.00 -3.83 -44.84
N MET A 128 7.32 -2.68 -44.74
CA MET A 128 6.86 -1.93 -45.92
C MET A 128 8.04 -1.48 -46.81
N LYS A 129 9.13 -1.00 -46.21
CA LYS A 129 10.36 -0.61 -46.88
C LYS A 129 11.21 -1.82 -47.37
N LYS A 130 10.84 -3.07 -46.99
CA LYS A 130 11.64 -4.29 -47.23
C LYS A 130 13.07 -4.14 -46.74
N ALA A 131 13.26 -3.39 -45.65
CA ALA A 131 14.59 -3.05 -45.15
C ALA A 131 15.34 -4.24 -44.53
N VAL A 132 14.64 -5.27 -44.04
CA VAL A 132 15.19 -6.47 -43.44
C VAL A 132 14.71 -7.70 -44.24
N PRO A 133 15.59 -8.35 -45.02
CA PRO A 133 15.19 -9.51 -45.80
C PRO A 133 14.70 -10.67 -44.92
N GLY A 134 13.53 -11.20 -45.22
CA GLY A 134 12.94 -12.34 -44.48
C GLY A 134 12.18 -11.99 -43.22
N LEU A 135 12.08 -10.73 -42.85
CA LEU A 135 11.40 -10.26 -41.63
C LEU A 135 9.91 -10.68 -41.62
N GLU A 136 9.29 -10.71 -42.79
CA GLU A 136 7.88 -11.12 -42.97
C GLU A 136 7.62 -12.61 -42.60
N LYS A 137 8.69 -13.41 -42.47
CA LYS A 137 8.63 -14.85 -42.13
C LYS A 137 8.95 -15.12 -40.68
N VAL A 138 9.52 -14.16 -39.98
CA VAL A 138 9.91 -14.28 -38.56
C VAL A 138 8.73 -13.92 -37.69
N PRO A 139 8.21 -14.80 -36.83
CA PRO A 139 7.11 -14.47 -35.93
C PRO A 139 7.45 -13.29 -35.01
N VAL A 140 6.58 -12.30 -34.92
CA VAL A 140 6.62 -11.23 -33.94
C VAL A 140 5.60 -11.57 -32.87
N LEU A 141 6.07 -11.76 -31.63
CA LEU A 141 5.29 -12.26 -30.51
C LEU A 141 5.18 -11.17 -29.45
N VAL A 142 3.96 -10.71 -29.19
CA VAL A 142 3.71 -9.79 -28.07
C VAL A 142 3.20 -10.59 -26.88
N ASP A 143 4.03 -10.72 -25.87
CA ASP A 143 3.73 -11.44 -24.63
C ASP A 143 3.57 -10.47 -23.45
N SER A 144 2.51 -9.68 -23.52
CA SER A 144 2.12 -8.72 -22.49
C SER A 144 0.62 -8.48 -22.59
N PRO A 145 -0.23 -9.04 -21.70
CA PRO A 145 -1.67 -8.79 -21.72
C PRO A 145 -2.02 -7.28 -21.69
N LEU A 146 -1.30 -6.51 -20.85
CA LEU A 146 -1.48 -5.07 -20.80
C LEU A 146 -1.07 -4.40 -22.12
N GLY A 147 0.04 -4.82 -22.73
CA GLY A 147 0.51 -4.31 -24.03
C GLY A 147 -0.49 -4.59 -25.16
N ILE A 148 -1.09 -5.78 -25.17
CA ILE A 148 -2.12 -6.17 -26.14
C ILE A 148 -3.36 -5.29 -25.99
N ASN A 149 -3.83 -5.09 -24.74
CA ASN A 149 -4.98 -4.25 -24.45
C ASN A 149 -4.71 -2.77 -24.78
N ALA A 150 -3.52 -2.26 -24.45
CA ALA A 150 -3.11 -0.91 -24.83
C ALA A 150 -3.13 -0.73 -26.35
N THR A 151 -2.62 -1.69 -27.12
CA THR A 151 -2.64 -1.63 -28.59
C THR A 151 -4.06 -1.55 -29.14
N LYS A 152 -5.01 -2.33 -28.59
CA LYS A 152 -6.43 -2.24 -28.95
C LYS A 152 -7.03 -0.85 -28.64
N ILE A 153 -6.57 -0.17 -27.57
CA ILE A 153 -7.00 1.19 -27.26
C ILE A 153 -6.40 2.19 -28.26
N TYR A 154 -5.09 2.07 -28.57
CA TYR A 154 -4.46 2.91 -29.62
C TYR A 154 -5.21 2.83 -30.94
N GLU A 155 -5.61 1.64 -31.38
CA GLU A 155 -6.39 1.46 -32.60
C GLU A 155 -7.76 2.13 -32.58
N ARG A 156 -8.46 2.09 -31.42
CA ARG A 156 -9.76 2.75 -31.26
C ARG A 156 -9.65 4.26 -31.28
N CYS A 157 -8.59 4.81 -30.75
CA CYS A 157 -8.37 6.26 -30.60
C CYS A 157 -7.62 6.89 -31.79
N ALA A 158 -7.27 6.11 -32.80
CA ALA A 158 -6.40 6.51 -33.90
C ALA A 158 -6.80 7.83 -34.59
N ARG A 159 -8.09 8.05 -34.85
CA ARG A 159 -8.56 9.23 -35.58
C ARG A 159 -8.38 10.55 -34.83
N GLU A 160 -8.34 10.48 -33.51
CA GLU A 160 -8.36 11.67 -32.66
C GLU A 160 -6.95 12.08 -32.22
N TYR A 161 -6.02 11.09 -32.13
CA TYR A 161 -4.75 11.30 -31.45
C TYR A 161 -3.51 11.00 -32.29
N TYR A 162 -3.65 10.38 -33.47
CA TYR A 162 -2.51 10.07 -34.33
C TYR A 162 -2.00 11.31 -35.06
N ASP A 163 -0.68 11.31 -35.29
CA ASP A 163 -0.02 12.22 -36.20
C ASP A 163 -0.43 11.98 -37.67
N GLU A 164 0.00 12.86 -38.58
CA GLU A 164 -0.36 12.78 -40.00
C GLU A 164 0.19 11.51 -40.64
N GLU A 165 1.42 11.06 -40.30
CA GLU A 165 2.06 9.91 -40.88
C GLU A 165 1.34 8.62 -40.49
N ALA A 166 1.00 8.44 -39.22
CA ALA A 166 0.27 7.28 -38.73
C ALA A 166 -1.15 7.23 -39.32
N LEU A 167 -1.80 8.39 -39.50
CA LEU A 167 -3.09 8.48 -40.20
C LEU A 167 -3.01 8.12 -41.67
N GLU A 168 -1.94 8.48 -42.36
CA GLU A 168 -1.69 8.06 -43.74
C GLU A 168 -1.44 6.55 -43.80
N MET A 169 -0.63 5.99 -42.90
CA MET A 169 -0.41 4.55 -42.82
C MET A 169 -1.70 3.79 -42.58
N LEU A 170 -2.55 4.28 -41.67
CA LEU A 170 -3.87 3.70 -41.39
C LEU A 170 -4.74 3.65 -42.65
N LYS A 171 -4.71 4.70 -43.50
CA LYS A 171 -5.45 4.75 -44.79
C LYS A 171 -4.90 3.79 -45.83
N MET A 172 -3.57 3.67 -45.91
CA MET A 172 -2.87 2.90 -46.98
C MET A 172 -2.82 1.41 -46.69
N SER A 173 -2.62 1.00 -45.43
CA SER A 173 -2.27 -0.37 -45.07
C SER A 173 -3.04 -0.94 -43.87
N GLY A 174 -4.09 -0.26 -43.42
CA GLY A 174 -4.79 -0.65 -42.19
C GLY A 174 -4.05 -0.28 -40.91
N SER A 175 -4.40 -0.90 -39.77
CA SER A 175 -3.80 -0.59 -38.47
C SER A 175 -2.26 -0.56 -38.55
N PRO A 176 -1.61 0.48 -38.05
CA PRO A 176 -0.15 0.56 -38.00
C PRO A 176 0.52 -0.50 -37.15
N PHE A 177 -0.24 -1.25 -36.35
CA PHE A 177 0.23 -2.34 -35.50
C PHE A 177 -0.06 -3.73 -36.06
N ASP A 178 -0.82 -3.82 -37.16
CA ASP A 178 -1.18 -5.09 -37.80
C ASP A 178 -0.03 -5.58 -38.68
N LEU A 179 0.71 -6.58 -38.19
CA LEU A 179 1.79 -7.24 -38.91
C LEU A 179 1.32 -8.61 -39.38
N PRO A 180 1.66 -9.04 -40.62
CA PRO A 180 1.21 -10.33 -41.16
C PRO A 180 1.70 -11.55 -40.37
N ASN A 181 2.76 -11.38 -39.60
CA ASN A 181 3.40 -12.40 -38.77
C ASN A 181 3.25 -12.11 -37.25
N LEU A 182 2.38 -11.18 -36.86
CA LEU A 182 2.09 -10.89 -35.47
C LEU A 182 1.30 -12.02 -34.80
N ARG A 183 1.74 -12.39 -33.60
CA ARG A 183 1.00 -13.27 -32.69
C ARG A 183 1.00 -12.67 -31.30
N VAL A 184 -0.09 -12.85 -30.58
CA VAL A 184 -0.24 -12.35 -29.22
C VAL A 184 -0.42 -13.52 -28.25
N ALA A 185 0.11 -13.41 -27.04
CA ALA A 185 -0.10 -14.37 -25.97
C ALA A 185 -0.90 -13.70 -24.84
N GLU A 186 -2.17 -14.01 -24.75
CA GLU A 186 -3.07 -13.46 -23.72
C GLU A 186 -2.96 -14.26 -22.42
N THR A 187 -2.80 -15.58 -22.51
CA THR A 187 -2.75 -16.49 -21.36
C THR A 187 -1.32 -16.87 -20.94
N GLY A 188 -1.18 -17.35 -19.71
CA GLY A 188 0.10 -17.87 -19.20
C GLY A 188 0.57 -19.14 -19.92
N GLU A 189 -0.35 -19.98 -20.38
CA GLU A 189 -0.01 -21.19 -21.14
C GLU A 189 0.52 -20.86 -22.53
N GLU A 190 -0.07 -19.90 -23.22
CA GLU A 190 0.44 -19.40 -24.50
C GLU A 190 1.84 -18.79 -24.34
N SER A 191 2.07 -18.02 -23.27
CA SER A 191 3.37 -17.46 -22.93
C SER A 191 4.45 -18.52 -22.74
N LYS A 192 4.14 -19.63 -22.05
CA LYS A 192 5.07 -20.75 -21.86
C LYS A 192 5.46 -21.39 -23.18
N LEU A 193 4.50 -21.55 -24.11
CA LEU A 193 4.72 -22.17 -25.42
C LEU A 193 5.68 -21.37 -26.30
N ILE A 194 5.77 -20.04 -26.14
CA ILE A 194 6.71 -19.18 -26.86
C ILE A 194 8.15 -19.65 -26.68
N ASN A 195 8.53 -20.03 -25.47
CA ASN A 195 9.91 -20.43 -25.16
C ASN A 195 10.34 -21.76 -25.85
N PHE A 196 9.39 -22.53 -26.35
CA PHE A 196 9.62 -23.82 -27.07
C PHE A 196 9.42 -23.71 -28.57
N GLN A 197 9.09 -22.51 -29.11
CA GLN A 197 8.96 -22.35 -30.57
C GLN A 197 10.31 -22.48 -31.26
N PRO A 198 10.42 -23.31 -32.32
CA PRO A 198 11.67 -23.46 -33.05
C PRO A 198 11.96 -22.24 -33.94
N GLY A 199 13.26 -22.02 -34.19
CA GLY A 199 13.71 -20.96 -35.08
C GLY A 199 13.86 -19.60 -34.40
N CYS A 200 14.03 -18.56 -35.21
CA CYS A 200 14.12 -17.18 -34.74
C CYS A 200 12.73 -16.60 -34.53
N ASN A 201 12.50 -16.02 -33.37
CA ASN A 201 11.29 -15.27 -33.02
C ASN A 201 11.68 -13.91 -32.48
N ILE A 202 10.89 -12.87 -32.76
CA ILE A 202 10.99 -11.56 -32.12
C ILE A 202 9.97 -11.54 -31.00
N ILE A 203 10.44 -11.46 -29.74
CA ILE A 203 9.60 -11.55 -28.53
C ILE A 203 9.60 -10.19 -27.85
N ILE A 204 8.47 -9.51 -27.82
CA ILE A 204 8.26 -8.23 -27.13
C ILE A 204 7.47 -8.51 -25.86
N SER A 205 8.06 -8.23 -24.68
CA SER A 205 7.44 -8.58 -23.41
C SER A 205 7.75 -7.57 -22.31
N SER A 206 6.81 -7.38 -21.39
CA SER A 206 6.93 -6.46 -20.23
C SER A 206 7.52 -7.22 -19.01
N SER A 207 8.29 -6.54 -18.14
CA SER A 207 8.55 -5.09 -18.02
C SER A 207 9.77 -4.65 -18.83
N GLY A 208 9.86 -3.34 -19.12
CA GLY A 208 10.97 -2.76 -19.88
C GLY A 208 12.32 -2.77 -19.15
N MET A 209 12.34 -2.80 -17.81
CA MET A 209 13.56 -2.85 -16.96
C MET A 209 13.91 -4.26 -16.48
N CYS A 210 13.12 -5.27 -16.84
CA CYS A 210 13.33 -6.69 -16.54
C CYS A 210 13.12 -7.13 -15.08
N ASP A 211 12.66 -6.27 -14.20
CA ASP A 211 12.52 -6.56 -12.77
C ASP A 211 11.28 -7.41 -12.46
N ALA A 212 10.25 -7.32 -13.29
CA ALA A 212 8.99 -8.04 -13.13
C ALA A 212 8.42 -8.53 -14.45
N GLY A 213 7.35 -9.32 -14.40
CA GLY A 213 6.57 -9.73 -15.57
C GLY A 213 7.12 -10.90 -16.35
N ARG A 214 6.45 -11.19 -17.46
CA ARG A 214 6.73 -12.36 -18.32
C ARG A 214 8.11 -12.31 -18.97
N ILE A 215 8.68 -11.14 -19.17
CA ILE A 215 10.02 -10.93 -19.70
C ILE A 215 11.08 -11.73 -18.95
N ARG A 216 10.97 -11.86 -17.62
CA ARG A 216 11.93 -12.63 -16.80
C ARG A 216 11.99 -14.10 -17.21
N HIS A 217 10.85 -14.69 -17.58
CA HIS A 217 10.80 -16.06 -18.09
C HIS A 217 11.50 -16.17 -19.47
N HIS A 218 11.27 -15.20 -20.35
CA HIS A 218 11.96 -15.18 -21.65
C HIS A 218 13.47 -14.99 -21.49
N LEU A 219 13.90 -14.13 -20.57
CA LEU A 219 15.32 -13.96 -20.24
C LEU A 219 15.93 -15.26 -19.70
N LYS A 220 15.26 -15.96 -18.78
CA LYS A 220 15.71 -17.26 -18.27
C LYS A 220 15.98 -18.27 -19.41
N HIS A 221 15.11 -18.31 -20.42
CA HIS A 221 15.21 -19.25 -21.54
C HIS A 221 16.13 -18.81 -22.69
N ASN A 222 16.57 -17.54 -22.72
CA ASN A 222 17.34 -16.98 -23.83
C ASN A 222 18.72 -16.46 -23.44
N LEU A 223 18.98 -16.03 -22.20
CA LEU A 223 20.28 -15.47 -21.80
C LEU A 223 21.45 -16.43 -21.97
N TYR A 224 21.27 -17.71 -21.68
CA TYR A 224 22.35 -18.72 -21.82
C TYR A 224 22.62 -19.15 -23.28
N ARG A 225 21.76 -18.76 -24.21
CA ARG A 225 21.85 -19.14 -25.61
C ARG A 225 22.72 -18.16 -26.40
N PRO A 226 23.84 -18.59 -27.01
CA PRO A 226 24.74 -17.71 -27.76
C PRO A 226 24.16 -17.20 -29.09
N ASP A 227 23.14 -17.89 -29.63
CA ASP A 227 22.41 -17.50 -30.82
C ASP A 227 21.35 -16.44 -30.57
N SER A 228 20.89 -16.27 -29.33
CA SER A 228 19.86 -15.30 -28.94
C SER A 228 20.41 -13.85 -28.81
N THR A 229 19.51 -12.88 -28.95
CA THR A 229 19.78 -11.45 -28.74
C THR A 229 18.80 -10.88 -27.74
N ILE A 230 19.31 -10.14 -26.77
CA ILE A 230 18.50 -9.31 -25.89
C ILE A 230 18.68 -7.87 -26.35
N LEU A 231 17.60 -7.23 -26.76
CA LEU A 231 17.61 -5.87 -27.30
C LEU A 231 16.91 -4.90 -26.36
N PHE A 232 17.64 -4.04 -25.70
CA PHE A 232 17.12 -2.94 -24.93
C PHE A 232 16.81 -1.75 -25.83
N VAL A 233 15.65 -1.13 -25.64
CA VAL A 233 15.15 -0.02 -26.45
C VAL A 233 14.74 1.18 -25.56
N GLY A 234 15.43 1.37 -24.45
CA GLY A 234 15.14 2.46 -23.53
C GLY A 234 16.06 2.45 -22.33
N TYR A 235 15.97 3.51 -21.54
CA TYR A 235 16.75 3.70 -20.33
C TYR A 235 16.54 2.54 -19.36
N GLN A 236 17.63 2.14 -18.71
CA GLN A 236 17.62 1.15 -17.65
C GLN A 236 18.13 1.80 -16.36
N ALA A 237 17.28 1.87 -15.35
CA ALA A 237 17.60 2.49 -14.07
C ALA A 237 18.67 1.70 -13.30
N ASN A 238 19.45 2.39 -12.48
CA ASN A 238 20.45 1.77 -11.63
C ASN A 238 19.77 0.73 -10.69
N GLY A 239 20.44 -0.43 -10.51
CA GLY A 239 19.92 -1.52 -9.70
C GLY A 239 18.97 -2.49 -10.41
N THR A 240 18.47 -2.16 -11.60
CA THR A 240 17.57 -3.05 -12.36
C THR A 240 18.32 -4.17 -13.06
N LEU A 241 17.65 -5.32 -13.28
CA LEU A 241 18.21 -6.44 -14.02
C LEU A 241 18.64 -6.03 -15.45
N GLY A 242 17.86 -5.15 -16.09
CA GLY A 242 18.22 -4.62 -17.41
C GLY A 242 19.53 -3.83 -17.39
N ARG A 243 19.77 -3.03 -16.35
CA ARG A 243 21.02 -2.29 -16.17
C ARG A 243 22.20 -3.23 -15.93
N ILE A 244 22.05 -4.20 -15.06
CA ILE A 244 23.07 -5.24 -14.77
C ILE A 244 23.48 -5.97 -16.05
N LEU A 245 22.53 -6.31 -16.92
CA LEU A 245 22.83 -6.96 -18.21
C LEU A 245 23.58 -6.02 -19.18
N LEU A 246 23.20 -4.75 -19.24
CA LEU A 246 23.88 -3.73 -20.07
C LEU A 246 25.31 -3.45 -19.59
N ASP A 247 25.55 -3.46 -18.28
CA ASP A 247 26.88 -3.29 -17.69
C ASP A 247 27.79 -4.50 -17.91
N GLY A 248 27.28 -5.56 -18.57
CA GLY A 248 28.07 -6.67 -19.05
C GLY A 248 28.23 -7.83 -18.07
N ALA A 249 27.28 -8.01 -17.16
CA ALA A 249 27.22 -9.16 -16.26
C ALA A 249 27.38 -10.48 -17.03
N LYS A 250 28.21 -11.37 -16.52
CA LYS A 250 28.48 -12.70 -17.14
C LYS A 250 27.47 -13.75 -16.69
N SER A 251 26.81 -13.51 -15.59
CA SER A 251 25.72 -14.32 -15.09
C SER A 251 24.77 -13.48 -14.25
N VAL A 252 23.52 -13.86 -14.17
CA VAL A 252 22.48 -13.21 -13.36
C VAL A 252 21.61 -14.25 -12.68
N LYS A 253 21.01 -13.91 -11.53
CA LYS A 253 20.11 -14.79 -10.79
C LYS A 253 18.67 -14.55 -11.24
N LEU A 254 17.99 -15.56 -11.72
CA LEU A 254 16.58 -15.52 -12.13
C LEU A 254 15.83 -16.71 -11.55
N PHE A 255 14.77 -16.42 -10.78
CA PHE A 255 13.95 -17.46 -10.11
C PHE A 255 14.78 -18.43 -9.26
N GLY A 256 15.79 -17.91 -8.53
CA GLY A 256 16.68 -18.70 -7.71
C GLY A 256 17.82 -19.44 -8.45
N GLU A 257 17.85 -19.41 -9.80
CA GLU A 257 18.85 -20.09 -10.61
C GLU A 257 19.87 -19.11 -11.20
N GLN A 258 21.15 -19.50 -11.18
CA GLN A 258 22.23 -18.73 -11.81
C GLN A 258 22.22 -18.98 -13.32
N ILE A 259 21.94 -17.96 -14.11
CA ILE A 259 21.86 -18.05 -15.56
C ILE A 259 23.09 -17.36 -16.19
N GLN A 260 23.85 -18.07 -17.01
CA GLN A 260 24.98 -17.51 -17.74
C GLN A 260 24.48 -16.56 -18.84
N VAL A 261 25.18 -15.46 -19.05
CA VAL A 261 24.85 -14.48 -20.11
C VAL A 261 25.76 -14.74 -21.32
N ASN A 262 25.27 -15.57 -22.22
CA ASN A 262 25.91 -15.89 -23.50
C ASN A 262 25.24 -15.20 -24.69
N ALA A 263 23.98 -14.75 -24.49
CA ALA A 263 23.24 -14.02 -25.51
C ALA A 263 23.93 -12.67 -25.85
N ALA A 264 23.73 -12.20 -27.08
CA ALA A 264 24.19 -10.87 -27.45
C ALA A 264 23.31 -9.80 -26.82
N ILE A 265 23.90 -8.97 -25.97
CA ILE A 265 23.23 -7.79 -25.41
C ILE A 265 23.41 -6.64 -26.38
N ARG A 266 22.30 -5.99 -26.75
CA ARG A 266 22.25 -4.82 -27.65
C ARG A 266 21.39 -3.75 -27.03
N MET A 267 21.72 -2.49 -27.34
CA MET A 267 20.91 -1.32 -26.96
C MET A 267 20.72 -0.43 -28.16
N ILE A 268 19.53 0.12 -28.30
CA ILE A 268 19.21 1.18 -29.26
C ILE A 268 18.73 2.37 -28.43
N GLU A 269 19.39 3.49 -28.60
CA GLU A 269 19.01 4.76 -27.96
C GLU A 269 17.96 5.51 -28.79
N GLY A 270 17.34 6.53 -28.18
CA GLY A 270 16.38 7.39 -28.89
C GLY A 270 14.92 6.97 -28.83
N PHE A 271 14.62 5.80 -28.24
CA PHE A 271 13.22 5.41 -27.97
C PHE A 271 12.67 5.96 -26.63
N SER A 272 13.30 6.94 -25.97
CA SER A 272 12.72 7.56 -24.78
C SER A 272 11.48 8.38 -25.13
N GLY A 273 10.47 8.33 -24.28
CA GLY A 273 9.25 9.11 -24.43
C GLY A 273 9.37 10.54 -23.92
N HIS A 274 10.24 10.76 -22.93
CA HIS A 274 10.39 12.08 -22.30
C HIS A 274 11.18 13.07 -23.19
N ALA A 275 10.82 14.34 -23.10
CA ALA A 275 11.54 15.44 -23.70
C ALA A 275 12.97 15.58 -23.15
N GLY A 276 13.92 15.94 -23.99
CA GLY A 276 15.27 16.29 -23.59
C GLY A 276 15.35 17.72 -23.01
N ARG A 277 16.54 18.09 -22.49
CA ARG A 277 16.74 19.37 -21.83
C ARG A 277 16.30 20.56 -22.70
N SER A 278 16.69 20.59 -23.98
CA SER A 278 16.35 21.71 -24.91
C SER A 278 14.83 21.78 -25.15
N GLU A 279 14.15 20.63 -25.33
CA GLU A 279 12.71 20.54 -25.52
C GLU A 279 11.98 21.01 -24.25
N LEU A 280 12.40 20.56 -23.04
CA LEU A 280 11.86 21.01 -21.76
C LEU A 280 12.02 22.53 -21.58
N LEU A 281 13.19 23.08 -21.90
CA LEU A 281 13.44 24.55 -21.85
C LEU A 281 12.64 25.30 -22.90
N GLN A 282 12.38 24.71 -24.06
CA GLN A 282 11.52 25.29 -25.08
C GLN A 282 10.08 25.34 -24.62
N TRP A 283 9.56 24.22 -24.09
CA TRP A 283 8.19 24.14 -23.60
C TRP A 283 7.89 25.19 -22.52
N ILE A 284 8.79 25.39 -21.53
CA ILE A 284 8.60 26.46 -20.52
C ILE A 284 8.68 27.87 -21.08
N ARG A 285 9.48 28.11 -22.13
CA ARG A 285 9.55 29.43 -22.82
C ARG A 285 8.28 29.73 -23.61
N GLU A 286 7.62 28.71 -24.13
CA GLU A 286 6.40 28.84 -24.92
C GLU A 286 5.17 29.13 -24.06
N ILE A 287 5.25 29.00 -22.73
CA ILE A 287 4.25 29.54 -21.82
C ILE A 287 4.23 31.06 -21.93
N GLY A 288 3.19 31.62 -22.50
CA GLY A 288 3.10 32.98 -22.99
C GLY A 288 3.34 34.11 -21.98
N SER A 289 3.26 33.82 -20.66
CA SER A 289 3.64 34.74 -19.57
C SER A 289 4.67 34.05 -18.66
N ALA A 290 5.68 34.76 -18.19
CA ALA A 290 6.65 34.21 -17.25
C ALA A 290 5.94 33.79 -15.95
N PRO A 291 6.00 32.53 -15.55
CA PRO A 291 5.46 32.10 -14.30
C PRO A 291 6.19 32.72 -13.11
N LYS A 292 5.48 32.93 -12.00
CA LYS A 292 6.06 33.45 -10.76
C LYS A 292 7.03 32.45 -10.12
N CYS A 293 6.80 31.15 -10.31
CA CYS A 293 7.70 30.09 -9.88
C CYS A 293 7.47 28.83 -10.71
N VAL A 294 8.55 28.10 -10.96
CA VAL A 294 8.58 26.77 -11.56
C VAL A 294 8.97 25.74 -10.50
N PHE A 295 8.11 24.78 -10.25
CA PHE A 295 8.38 23.64 -9.38
C PHE A 295 8.88 22.48 -10.22
N LEU A 296 10.12 22.05 -10.00
CA LEU A 296 10.68 20.89 -10.71
C LEU A 296 10.46 19.62 -9.92
N VAL A 297 9.84 18.66 -10.56
CA VAL A 297 9.48 17.34 -9.99
C VAL A 297 9.86 16.22 -10.96
N HIS A 298 9.65 14.96 -10.59
CA HIS A 298 9.83 13.80 -11.45
C HIS A 298 11.20 13.75 -12.15
N GLY A 299 12.25 13.53 -11.36
CA GLY A 299 13.62 13.38 -11.82
C GLY A 299 14.57 13.00 -10.68
N GLU A 300 15.75 12.48 -11.04
CA GLU A 300 16.80 12.25 -10.05
C GLU A 300 17.29 13.58 -9.47
N SER A 301 17.56 13.63 -8.16
CA SER A 301 17.95 14.88 -7.44
C SER A 301 19.05 15.65 -8.15
N GLU A 302 20.13 14.97 -8.55
CA GLU A 302 21.26 15.61 -9.25
C GLU A 302 20.84 16.18 -10.62
N THR A 303 19.95 15.51 -11.33
CA THR A 303 19.40 15.96 -12.61
C THR A 303 18.52 17.20 -12.43
N LEU A 304 17.64 17.19 -11.40
CA LEU A 304 16.79 18.33 -11.08
C LEU A 304 17.62 19.57 -10.67
N ASP A 305 18.69 19.39 -9.89
CA ASP A 305 19.60 20.50 -9.52
C ASP A 305 20.26 21.16 -10.74
N LYS A 306 20.74 20.35 -11.67
CA LYS A 306 21.32 20.84 -12.93
C LYS A 306 20.27 21.53 -13.81
N PHE A 307 19.08 20.97 -13.87
CA PHE A 307 17.98 21.54 -14.64
C PHE A 307 17.49 22.86 -14.04
N ALA A 308 17.36 22.92 -12.71
CA ALA A 308 17.00 24.16 -12.01
C ALA A 308 17.95 25.32 -12.34
N ALA A 309 19.25 25.05 -12.42
CA ALA A 309 20.22 26.09 -12.86
C ALA A 309 19.92 26.57 -14.28
N SER A 310 19.49 25.70 -15.19
CA SER A 310 19.16 26.05 -16.57
C SER A 310 17.86 26.88 -16.67
N VAL A 311 16.84 26.51 -15.83
CA VAL A 311 15.58 27.27 -15.77
C VAL A 311 15.79 28.64 -15.11
N ARG A 312 16.61 28.74 -14.04
CA ARG A 312 17.00 30.03 -13.43
C ARG A 312 17.73 30.94 -14.39
N ALA A 313 18.53 30.38 -15.32
CA ALA A 313 19.20 31.15 -16.36
C ALA A 313 18.22 31.81 -17.36
N LEU A 314 16.95 31.38 -17.40
CA LEU A 314 15.86 32.04 -18.14
C LEU A 314 15.27 33.24 -17.36
N GLY A 315 15.72 33.49 -16.13
CA GLY A 315 15.17 34.54 -15.25
C GLY A 315 13.94 34.13 -14.48
N LEU A 316 13.67 32.83 -14.35
CA LEU A 316 12.53 32.27 -13.63
C LEU A 316 12.95 31.82 -12.22
N ASP A 317 12.08 32.03 -11.24
CA ASP A 317 12.23 31.44 -9.90
C ASP A 317 11.93 29.94 -9.96
N VAL A 318 12.75 29.14 -9.27
CA VAL A 318 12.68 27.69 -9.30
C VAL A 318 12.77 27.10 -7.90
N GLU A 319 11.80 26.27 -7.57
CA GLU A 319 11.81 25.40 -6.40
C GLU A 319 11.91 23.93 -6.82
N ILE A 320 12.64 23.13 -6.04
CA ILE A 320 12.64 21.67 -6.13
C ILE A 320 11.97 21.16 -4.86
N PRO A 321 10.69 20.76 -4.92
CA PRO A 321 9.97 20.24 -3.75
C PRO A 321 10.53 18.89 -3.31
N GLU A 322 10.71 18.73 -2.02
CA GLU A 322 10.83 17.42 -1.41
C GLU A 322 9.43 16.82 -1.16
N LEU A 323 9.38 15.53 -0.93
CA LEU A 323 8.13 14.86 -0.60
C LEU A 323 7.54 15.51 0.67
N PHE A 324 6.30 16.01 0.57
CA PHE A 324 5.52 16.72 1.61
C PHE A 324 5.83 18.20 1.82
N ASP A 325 6.66 18.82 1.00
CA ASP A 325 6.78 20.26 1.02
C ASP A 325 5.43 20.91 0.69
N GLU A 326 5.11 21.96 1.44
CA GLU A 326 3.95 22.81 1.21
C GLU A 326 4.40 24.20 0.84
N PHE A 327 3.70 24.80 -0.10
CA PHE A 327 4.00 26.15 -0.59
C PHE A 327 2.74 27.01 -0.54
N GLU A 328 2.85 28.18 0.07
CA GLU A 328 1.81 29.19 -0.02
C GLU A 328 1.99 29.98 -1.32
N LEU A 329 0.99 29.91 -2.19
CA LEU A 329 0.96 30.60 -3.46
C LEU A 329 0.32 31.97 -3.24
N SER A 330 1.14 33.04 -3.23
CA SER A 330 0.67 34.39 -2.90
C SER A 330 -0.04 35.09 -4.05
N TYR A 331 -1.11 35.82 -3.73
CA TYR A 331 -1.82 36.67 -4.66
C TYR A 331 -1.02 37.93 -4.96
N GLY A 332 -0.70 38.19 -6.24
CA GLY A 332 -0.25 39.50 -6.72
C GLY A 332 1.18 39.94 -6.38
N ALA A 333 1.88 39.24 -5.50
CA ALA A 333 3.29 39.49 -5.18
C ALA A 333 4.21 38.54 -5.92
N SER A 334 5.45 38.95 -6.18
CA SER A 334 6.50 38.10 -6.67
C SER A 334 6.97 37.20 -5.53
N GLY A 335 6.88 35.88 -5.71
CA GLY A 335 7.48 34.90 -4.83
C GLY A 335 6.51 33.87 -4.28
N VAL A 336 7.08 32.72 -3.96
CA VAL A 336 6.43 31.57 -3.29
C VAL A 336 7.01 31.53 -1.88
N VAL A 337 6.17 31.41 -0.90
CA VAL A 337 6.65 31.16 0.46
C VAL A 337 6.62 29.66 0.67
N ARG A 338 7.81 29.06 0.73
CA ARG A 338 7.94 27.68 1.21
C ARG A 338 7.52 27.67 2.66
N MET A 339 6.46 26.95 2.97
CA MET A 339 6.04 26.75 4.36
C MET A 339 7.16 26.00 5.09
N PRO A 340 7.37 26.23 6.40
CA PRO A 340 8.35 25.46 7.15
C PRO A 340 8.15 24.00 6.85
N ALA A 341 9.24 23.33 6.43
CA ALA A 341 9.20 21.97 5.94
C ALA A 341 8.40 21.09 6.89
N LEU A 342 7.38 20.45 6.34
CA LEU A 342 6.61 19.44 7.05
C LEU A 342 7.38 18.10 7.10
N THR A 343 8.53 18.01 6.46
CA THR A 343 9.47 16.91 6.63
C THR A 343 10.01 16.95 8.05
N PRO A 344 9.79 15.91 8.86
CA PRO A 344 10.34 15.87 10.20
C PRO A 344 11.85 15.91 10.09
N LYS A 345 12.45 16.99 10.62
CA LYS A 345 13.82 16.88 11.05
C LYS A 345 13.86 15.79 12.12
N LYS A 346 14.91 15.01 12.16
CA LYS A 346 15.14 13.92 13.12
C LYS A 346 14.91 14.30 14.61
N GLU A 347 14.57 15.54 14.89
CA GLU A 347 14.40 16.20 16.18
C GLU A 347 12.95 16.72 16.42
N GLU A 348 11.98 16.53 15.49
CA GLU A 348 10.58 16.94 15.72
C GLU A 348 9.87 15.96 16.64
N GLU A 349 8.94 16.51 17.46
CA GLU A 349 8.10 15.71 18.33
C GLU A 349 7.28 14.68 17.52
N PRO A 350 7.20 13.43 17.97
CA PRO A 350 6.51 12.34 17.25
C PRO A 350 5.07 12.70 16.85
N ASP A 351 4.42 13.52 17.66
CA ASP A 351 3.01 13.84 17.52
C ASP A 351 2.66 14.70 16.29
N LEU A 352 3.53 15.66 15.95
CA LEU A 352 3.36 16.47 14.73
C LEU A 352 3.61 15.65 13.46
N PHE A 353 4.49 14.68 13.55
CA PHE A 353 4.85 13.80 12.44
C PHE A 353 3.72 12.84 12.06
N ILE A 354 3.05 12.22 13.05
CA ILE A 354 2.05 11.19 12.79
C ILE A 354 0.88 11.72 11.97
N GLY A 355 0.38 12.90 12.32
CA GLY A 355 -0.76 13.49 11.63
C GLY A 355 -0.51 13.72 10.14
N ARG A 356 0.66 14.24 9.79
CA ARG A 356 1.07 14.49 8.40
C ARG A 356 1.20 13.21 7.61
N ARG A 357 1.83 12.18 8.21
CA ARG A 357 2.01 10.88 7.58
C ARG A 357 0.68 10.17 7.34
N LEU A 358 -0.23 10.23 8.30
CA LEU A 358 -1.57 9.65 8.17
C LEU A 358 -2.40 10.33 7.07
N ASN A 359 -2.31 11.65 6.93
CA ASN A 359 -2.98 12.39 5.85
C ASN A 359 -2.46 11.98 4.47
N MET A 360 -1.15 11.84 4.34
CA MET A 360 -0.54 11.37 3.11
C MET A 360 -1.04 9.97 2.71
N ILE A 361 -1.00 9.03 3.65
CA ILE A 361 -1.45 7.66 3.41
C ILE A 361 -2.93 7.64 3.06
N ALA A 362 -3.75 8.42 3.75
CA ALA A 362 -5.17 8.57 3.44
C ALA A 362 -5.39 9.04 1.99
N LYS A 363 -4.59 10.01 1.53
CA LYS A 363 -4.62 10.46 0.13
C LYS A 363 -4.13 9.40 -0.84
N GLN A 364 -3.00 8.72 -0.55
CA GLN A 364 -2.45 7.64 -1.40
C GLN A 364 -3.42 6.46 -1.56
N TRP A 365 -4.18 6.15 -0.51
CA TRP A 365 -5.17 5.09 -0.53
C TRP A 365 -6.52 5.53 -1.09
N GLY A 366 -6.69 6.82 -1.41
CA GLY A 366 -7.94 7.38 -1.90
C GLY A 366 -9.08 7.30 -0.88
N ILE A 367 -8.75 7.44 0.41
CA ILE A 367 -9.72 7.34 1.49
C ILE A 367 -10.71 8.51 1.41
N ASN A 368 -11.97 8.16 1.61
CA ASN A 368 -13.07 9.10 1.76
C ASN A 368 -13.61 8.93 3.19
N GLY A 369 -13.27 9.84 4.09
CA GLY A 369 -13.56 9.67 5.52
C GLY A 369 -12.98 10.72 6.44
N ALA A 370 -12.88 10.40 7.73
CA ALA A 370 -12.36 11.28 8.76
C ALA A 370 -11.36 10.56 9.69
N LEU A 371 -10.33 11.29 10.11
CA LEU A 371 -9.34 10.86 11.10
C LEU A 371 -9.28 11.88 12.23
N TYR A 372 -9.13 11.39 13.45
CA TYR A 372 -8.88 12.21 14.62
C TYR A 372 -7.94 11.50 15.59
N CYS A 373 -6.89 12.19 16.02
CA CYS A 373 -5.91 11.66 16.96
C CYS A 373 -5.67 12.67 18.06
N MET A 374 -5.61 12.21 19.32
CA MET A 374 -5.47 13.08 20.48
C MET A 374 -4.65 12.43 21.60
N ARG A 375 -4.12 13.32 22.47
CA ARG A 375 -3.48 12.94 23.74
C ARG A 375 -4.10 13.78 24.86
N GLY A 376 -4.75 13.12 25.80
CA GLY A 376 -5.55 13.85 26.77
C GLY A 376 -6.60 14.71 26.05
N GLU A 377 -6.67 15.99 26.36
CA GLU A 377 -7.58 16.96 25.69
C GLU A 377 -6.94 17.65 24.47
N GLU A 378 -5.66 17.39 24.19
CA GLU A 378 -4.93 18.01 23.10
C GLU A 378 -5.12 17.23 21.79
N PRO A 379 -5.69 17.86 20.74
CA PRO A 379 -5.71 17.25 19.42
C PRO A 379 -4.30 17.25 18.83
N LEU A 380 -3.79 16.07 18.51
CA LEU A 380 -2.51 15.88 17.81
C LEU A 380 -2.70 16.04 16.30
N TYR A 381 -3.84 15.55 15.81
CA TYR A 381 -4.16 15.61 14.41
C TYR A 381 -5.66 15.45 14.15
N ASP A 382 -6.17 16.26 13.23
CA ASP A 382 -7.54 16.15 12.72
C ASP A 382 -7.58 16.35 11.21
N THR A 383 -8.33 15.53 10.52
CA THR A 383 -8.59 15.71 9.10
C THR A 383 -9.85 14.99 8.64
N ALA A 384 -10.47 15.53 7.60
CA ALA A 384 -11.55 14.87 6.89
C ALA A 384 -11.34 15.03 5.39
N ILE A 385 -11.54 13.96 4.63
CA ILE A 385 -11.24 13.87 3.23
C ILE A 385 -12.48 13.39 2.47
N GLY A 386 -12.77 14.05 1.34
CA GLY A 386 -13.82 13.65 0.42
C GLY A 386 -15.22 13.99 0.89
N VAL A 387 -16.20 13.24 0.39
CA VAL A 387 -17.63 13.55 0.53
C VAL A 387 -18.37 12.53 1.39
N ALA A 388 -19.32 13.02 2.19
CA ALA A 388 -20.13 12.19 3.06
C ALA A 388 -21.17 11.39 2.25
N ASP A 389 -21.73 11.95 1.22
CA ASP A 389 -22.74 11.29 0.41
C ASP A 389 -22.34 11.13 -1.08
N ALA A 390 -22.92 10.13 -1.74
CA ALA A 390 -22.63 9.81 -3.15
C ALA A 390 -23.10 10.92 -4.12
N ASN A 391 -23.96 11.82 -3.68
CA ASN A 391 -24.42 12.96 -4.46
C ASN A 391 -23.50 14.17 -4.32
N LYS A 392 -22.45 14.06 -3.53
CA LYS A 392 -21.42 15.10 -3.29
C LYS A 392 -21.99 16.41 -2.76
N GLN A 393 -23.07 16.34 -1.99
CA GLN A 393 -23.69 17.52 -1.43
C GLN A 393 -23.05 17.99 -0.12
N ASN A 394 -22.52 17.04 0.68
CA ASN A 394 -21.87 17.32 1.95
C ASN A 394 -20.45 16.77 1.97
N LEU A 395 -19.49 17.55 2.48
CA LEU A 395 -18.13 17.08 2.73
C LEU A 395 -18.07 16.27 4.03
N ASN A 396 -17.13 15.35 4.12
CA ASN A 396 -16.77 14.73 5.39
C ASN A 396 -16.20 15.78 6.35
N GLY A 397 -16.51 15.63 7.63
CA GLY A 397 -15.94 16.38 8.74
C GLY A 397 -15.61 15.43 9.89
N ILE A 398 -14.83 15.86 10.86
CA ILE A 398 -14.47 15.06 12.05
C ILE A 398 -15.69 14.69 12.89
N HIS A 399 -16.79 15.47 12.77
CA HIS A 399 -18.07 15.25 13.41
C HIS A 399 -19.10 14.50 12.53
N THR A 400 -18.74 14.15 11.29
CA THR A 400 -19.61 13.35 10.43
C THR A 400 -19.86 11.97 11.03
N ARG A 401 -21.11 11.51 11.03
CA ARG A 401 -21.51 10.23 11.61
C ARG A 401 -21.34 9.10 10.61
N PHE A 402 -20.46 8.18 10.96
CA PHE A 402 -20.21 6.93 10.24
C PHE A 402 -20.79 5.74 11.01
N ALA A 403 -20.96 4.60 10.35
CA ALA A 403 -21.27 3.36 11.05
C ALA A 403 -20.09 2.93 11.92
N ALA A 404 -20.34 2.69 13.20
CA ALA A 404 -19.32 2.20 14.14
C ALA A 404 -18.97 0.73 13.90
N GLY A 405 -19.95 -0.05 13.39
CA GLY A 405 -19.76 -1.50 13.20
C GLY A 405 -19.43 -2.20 14.52
N GLU A 406 -18.51 -3.15 14.48
CA GLU A 406 -18.11 -3.97 15.64
C GLU A 406 -17.47 -3.15 16.79
N ILE A 407 -17.07 -1.89 16.56
CA ILE A 407 -16.63 -1.00 17.63
C ILE A 407 -17.75 -0.81 18.68
N THR A 408 -19.01 -0.96 18.29
CA THR A 408 -20.16 -0.92 19.21
C THR A 408 -20.02 -1.93 20.36
N MET A 409 -19.30 -3.04 20.17
CA MET A 409 -19.01 -4.00 21.23
C MET A 409 -18.26 -3.35 22.41
N ALA A 410 -17.29 -2.48 22.13
CA ALA A 410 -16.53 -1.79 23.16
C ALA A 410 -17.43 -0.84 24.00
N PHE A 411 -18.43 -0.20 23.38
CA PHE A 411 -19.40 0.61 24.10
C PHE A 411 -20.30 -0.24 25.00
N THR A 412 -20.74 -1.39 24.49
CA THR A 412 -21.55 -2.35 25.27
C THR A 412 -20.76 -2.92 26.45
N ALA A 413 -19.48 -3.21 26.25
CA ALA A 413 -18.56 -3.64 27.31
C ALA A 413 -18.40 -2.56 28.39
N ALA A 414 -18.14 -1.34 28.01
CA ALA A 414 -18.02 -0.22 28.96
C ALA A 414 -19.29 -0.06 29.80
N ALA A 415 -20.48 -0.14 29.19
CA ALA A 415 -21.74 -0.07 29.92
C ALA A 415 -21.93 -1.23 30.91
N ALA A 416 -21.52 -2.46 30.53
CA ALA A 416 -21.57 -3.60 31.43
C ALA A 416 -20.68 -3.39 32.68
N LEU A 417 -19.45 -2.90 32.46
CA LEU A 417 -18.48 -2.60 33.53
C LEU A 417 -18.96 -1.46 34.43
N ILE A 418 -19.58 -0.41 33.88
CA ILE A 418 -20.19 0.67 34.67
C ILE A 418 -21.33 0.13 35.54
N LEU A 419 -22.15 -0.76 35.02
CA LEU A 419 -23.26 -1.37 35.78
C LEU A 419 -22.76 -2.31 36.87
N ASP A 420 -21.64 -3.01 36.67
CA ASP A 420 -21.01 -3.80 37.71
C ASP A 420 -20.47 -2.91 38.82
N ALA A 421 -19.73 -1.84 38.49
CA ALA A 421 -19.28 -0.84 39.45
C ALA A 421 -20.43 -0.20 40.28
N GLN A 422 -21.62 -0.09 39.66
CA GLN A 422 -22.81 0.39 40.32
C GLN A 422 -23.58 -0.69 41.13
N GLY A 423 -23.13 -1.93 41.07
CA GLY A 423 -23.80 -3.08 41.67
C GLY A 423 -25.16 -3.47 41.04
N LYS A 424 -25.44 -2.97 39.81
CA LYS A 424 -26.66 -3.26 39.06
C LYS A 424 -26.56 -4.48 38.18
N LEU A 425 -25.37 -4.83 37.75
CA LEU A 425 -25.03 -6.03 37.02
C LEU A 425 -23.93 -6.77 37.81
N ASN A 426 -24.14 -7.99 38.18
CA ASN A 426 -23.09 -8.81 38.79
C ASN A 426 -22.39 -9.59 37.67
N MET A 427 -21.15 -9.24 37.38
CA MET A 427 -20.36 -9.82 36.29
C MET A 427 -20.07 -11.31 36.45
N ASP A 428 -20.01 -11.83 37.69
CA ASP A 428 -19.73 -13.22 38.02
C ASP A 428 -21.00 -14.09 38.15
N ALA A 429 -22.19 -13.46 38.06
CA ALA A 429 -23.48 -14.19 38.09
C ALA A 429 -23.87 -14.68 36.70
N SER A 430 -24.57 -15.83 36.65
CA SER A 430 -25.14 -16.34 35.41
C SER A 430 -26.20 -15.38 34.83
N LEU A 431 -26.36 -15.39 33.51
CA LEU A 431 -27.28 -14.49 32.79
C LEU A 431 -28.74 -14.98 32.77
N ASP A 432 -29.05 -16.10 33.42
CA ASP A 432 -30.38 -16.74 33.41
C ASP A 432 -31.52 -15.84 33.92
N LYS A 433 -31.22 -14.92 34.83
CA LYS A 433 -32.20 -13.93 35.34
C LYS A 433 -32.40 -12.76 34.40
N LEU A 434 -31.39 -12.42 33.63
CA LEU A 434 -31.41 -11.23 32.73
C LEU A 434 -31.81 -11.61 31.31
N VAL A 435 -31.41 -12.78 30.81
CA VAL A 435 -31.73 -13.25 29.47
C VAL A 435 -32.24 -14.71 29.53
N PRO A 436 -33.39 -14.96 30.23
CA PRO A 436 -33.93 -16.33 30.41
C PRO A 436 -34.35 -16.97 29.09
N GLU A 437 -34.55 -16.22 28.02
CA GLU A 437 -34.89 -16.74 26.70
C GLU A 437 -33.69 -17.41 25.99
N TYR A 438 -32.47 -17.15 26.43
CA TYR A 438 -31.29 -17.87 25.94
C TYR A 438 -31.15 -19.18 26.72
N VAL A 439 -31.33 -20.31 26.08
CA VAL A 439 -31.41 -21.62 26.73
C VAL A 439 -30.20 -22.01 27.57
N ARG A 440 -29.05 -21.40 27.32
CA ARG A 440 -27.80 -21.63 28.05
C ARG A 440 -27.39 -20.44 28.94
N ALA A 441 -28.29 -19.50 29.21
CA ALA A 441 -28.01 -18.34 30.03
C ALA A 441 -27.50 -18.68 31.45
N ALA A 442 -27.90 -19.85 31.98
CA ALA A 442 -27.43 -20.36 33.27
C ALA A 442 -25.97 -20.86 33.26
N GLU A 443 -25.42 -21.11 32.09
CA GLU A 443 -24.06 -21.64 31.89
C GLU A 443 -23.01 -20.55 31.64
N ILE A 444 -23.42 -19.29 31.44
CA ILE A 444 -22.55 -18.18 31.05
C ILE A 444 -22.74 -16.98 32.00
N THR A 445 -21.65 -16.21 32.16
CA THR A 445 -21.63 -14.94 32.89
C THR A 445 -21.27 -13.80 31.98
N ALA A 446 -21.60 -12.56 32.38
CA ALA A 446 -21.19 -11.36 31.61
C ALA A 446 -19.67 -11.26 31.49
N LYS A 447 -18.94 -11.63 32.54
CA LYS A 447 -17.48 -11.61 32.58
C LYS A 447 -16.85 -12.60 31.59
N GLU A 448 -17.37 -13.80 31.50
CA GLU A 448 -16.88 -14.80 30.56
C GLU A 448 -17.08 -14.36 29.10
N LEU A 449 -18.21 -13.67 28.80
CA LEU A 449 -18.45 -13.11 27.47
C LEU A 449 -17.51 -11.95 27.13
N LEU A 450 -17.30 -11.03 28.09
CA LEU A 450 -16.39 -9.89 27.93
C LEU A 450 -14.94 -10.32 27.72
N LEU A 451 -14.49 -11.32 28.47
CA LEU A 451 -13.12 -11.83 28.37
C LEU A 451 -12.93 -12.86 27.24
N GLY A 452 -13.99 -13.17 26.48
CA GLY A 452 -13.93 -14.17 25.42
C GLY A 452 -13.68 -15.61 25.89
N GLN A 453 -13.91 -15.88 27.19
CA GLN A 453 -13.72 -17.21 27.79
C GLN A 453 -14.82 -18.19 27.38
N LYS A 454 -16.00 -17.68 27.08
CA LYS A 454 -17.11 -18.39 26.47
C LYS A 454 -17.69 -17.57 25.33
N THR A 455 -18.23 -18.25 24.32
CA THR A 455 -18.87 -17.63 23.17
C THR A 455 -20.28 -18.19 22.98
N VAL A 456 -21.14 -17.32 22.43
CA VAL A 456 -22.45 -17.72 21.93
C VAL A 456 -22.31 -18.11 20.46
N PRO A 457 -22.94 -19.19 19.94
CA PRO A 457 -22.86 -19.54 18.53
C PRO A 457 -23.21 -18.37 17.62
N ASP A 458 -22.44 -18.17 16.53
CA ASP A 458 -22.67 -17.02 15.65
C ASP A 458 -23.97 -17.18 14.86
N TYR A 459 -24.86 -16.23 15.01
CA TYR A 459 -26.11 -16.19 14.27
C TYR A 459 -25.93 -15.82 12.78
N ALA A 460 -24.82 -15.20 12.42
CA ALA A 460 -24.58 -14.69 11.07
C ALA A 460 -23.93 -15.74 10.15
N ASP A 461 -23.16 -16.68 10.69
CA ASP A 461 -22.32 -17.55 9.85
C ASP A 461 -23.05 -18.72 9.20
N TYR A 462 -24.06 -19.32 9.81
CA TYR A 462 -24.56 -20.61 9.35
C TYR A 462 -25.88 -20.61 8.57
N ASP A 463 -26.85 -19.80 8.95
CA ASP A 463 -28.20 -19.94 8.40
C ASP A 463 -28.66 -18.86 7.42
N MET A 464 -28.17 -17.64 7.57
CA MET A 464 -28.65 -16.51 6.74
C MET A 464 -27.97 -16.48 5.37
N SER A 465 -26.66 -16.62 5.27
CA SER A 465 -25.97 -16.69 3.99
C SER A 465 -26.38 -17.90 3.18
N PHE A 466 -26.56 -19.06 3.83
CA PHE A 466 -26.98 -20.29 3.16
C PHE A 466 -28.47 -20.26 2.75
N LYS A 467 -29.37 -19.76 3.58
CA LYS A 467 -30.80 -19.57 3.22
C LYS A 467 -30.99 -18.57 2.12
N LEU A 468 -30.26 -17.45 2.16
CA LEU A 468 -30.29 -16.43 1.10
C LEU A 468 -29.76 -16.97 -0.22
N TYR A 469 -28.67 -17.74 -0.16
CA TYR A 469 -28.12 -18.43 -1.34
C TYR A 469 -29.12 -19.44 -1.91
N GLN A 470 -29.79 -20.26 -1.05
CA GLN A 470 -30.84 -21.18 -1.48
C GLN A 470 -32.06 -20.46 -2.05
N GLN A 471 -32.45 -19.32 -1.45
CA GLN A 471 -33.56 -18.51 -1.94
C GLN A 471 -33.21 -17.92 -3.31
N ALA A 472 -32.04 -17.30 -3.46
CA ALA A 472 -31.57 -16.75 -4.71
C ALA A 472 -31.52 -17.81 -5.83
N HIS A 473 -31.05 -19.02 -5.48
CA HIS A 473 -30.98 -20.14 -6.43
C HIS A 473 -32.37 -20.69 -6.81
N LYS A 474 -33.28 -20.76 -5.86
CA LYS A 474 -34.68 -21.17 -6.07
C LYS A 474 -35.43 -20.16 -6.92
N GLU A 475 -35.21 -18.87 -6.72
CA GLU A 475 -35.83 -17.77 -7.46
C GLU A 475 -35.09 -17.44 -8.78
N LYS A 476 -33.97 -18.13 -9.07
CA LYS A 476 -33.13 -17.90 -10.25
C LYS A 476 -32.68 -16.45 -10.41
N LEU A 477 -32.35 -15.80 -9.30
CA LEU A 477 -31.89 -14.43 -9.29
C LEU A 477 -30.53 -14.30 -9.97
N GLY A 478 -30.33 -13.21 -10.68
CA GLY A 478 -29.03 -12.82 -11.23
C GLY A 478 -28.04 -12.42 -10.13
N ALA A 479 -26.76 -12.32 -10.45
CA ALA A 479 -25.70 -11.99 -9.48
C ALA A 479 -25.98 -10.68 -8.73
N MET A 480 -26.48 -9.65 -9.41
CA MET A 480 -26.83 -8.35 -8.81
C MET A 480 -28.05 -8.45 -7.88
N GLU A 481 -29.07 -9.20 -8.25
CA GLU A 481 -30.27 -9.38 -7.42
C GLU A 481 -29.94 -10.22 -6.18
N THR A 482 -29.11 -11.24 -6.32
CA THR A 482 -28.58 -12.04 -5.20
C THR A 482 -27.77 -11.16 -4.26
N PHE A 483 -26.90 -10.29 -4.78
CA PHE A 483 -26.14 -9.31 -4.00
C PHE A 483 -27.06 -8.35 -3.24
N LYS A 484 -28.05 -7.76 -3.90
CA LYS A 484 -29.04 -6.86 -3.26
C LYS A 484 -29.84 -7.58 -2.17
N LEU A 485 -30.23 -8.82 -2.41
CA LEU A 485 -30.93 -9.65 -1.43
C LEU A 485 -30.04 -9.90 -0.19
N THR A 486 -28.80 -10.32 -0.42
CA THR A 486 -27.81 -10.60 0.64
C THR A 486 -27.46 -9.30 1.39
N TRP A 487 -27.23 -8.20 0.66
CA TRP A 487 -26.96 -6.89 1.23
C TRP A 487 -28.10 -6.38 2.11
N ASN A 488 -29.35 -6.47 1.63
CA ASN A 488 -30.51 -6.02 2.39
C ASN A 488 -30.77 -6.88 3.64
N ALA A 489 -30.44 -8.15 3.58
CA ALA A 489 -30.61 -9.06 4.71
C ALA A 489 -29.48 -8.93 5.76
N LEU A 490 -28.24 -8.72 5.31
CA LEU A 490 -27.09 -8.47 6.20
C LEU A 490 -27.15 -7.08 6.84
N ASN A 491 -27.77 -6.12 6.16
CA ASN A 491 -27.95 -4.74 6.65
C ASN A 491 -29.36 -4.47 7.16
N GLY A 492 -30.24 -5.46 7.21
CA GLY A 492 -31.57 -5.41 7.85
C GLY A 492 -31.45 -5.54 9.36
N ALA A 493 -32.21 -4.75 10.10
CA ALA A 493 -32.30 -4.91 11.55
C ALA A 493 -32.89 -6.29 11.88
N ILE A 494 -32.06 -7.22 12.38
CA ILE A 494 -32.53 -8.49 12.94
C ILE A 494 -32.97 -8.26 14.38
N SER A 495 -34.17 -8.78 14.75
CA SER A 495 -34.67 -8.60 16.10
C SER A 495 -33.93 -9.46 17.12
N ASP A 496 -34.01 -9.11 18.42
CA ASP A 496 -33.45 -9.91 19.50
C ASP A 496 -34.11 -11.30 19.54
N GLU A 497 -35.40 -11.36 19.23
CA GLU A 497 -36.17 -12.63 19.18
C GLU A 497 -35.65 -13.53 18.06
N ASP A 498 -35.35 -12.98 16.88
CA ASP A 498 -34.79 -13.75 15.76
C ASP A 498 -33.38 -14.26 16.07
N VAL A 499 -32.54 -13.45 16.70
CA VAL A 499 -31.20 -13.88 17.14
C VAL A 499 -31.32 -15.03 18.14
N LEU A 500 -32.16 -14.89 19.17
CA LEU A 500 -32.40 -15.96 20.16
C LEU A 500 -32.92 -17.22 19.49
N ASN A 501 -33.86 -17.10 18.54
CA ASN A 501 -34.41 -18.25 17.80
C ASN A 501 -33.35 -19.01 16.99
N ILE A 502 -32.28 -18.31 16.55
CA ILE A 502 -31.16 -18.92 15.82
C ILE A 502 -30.17 -19.54 16.81
N VAL A 503 -29.61 -18.76 17.74
CA VAL A 503 -28.55 -19.24 18.64
C VAL A 503 -28.98 -20.36 19.55
N ASN A 504 -30.26 -20.41 19.93
CA ASN A 504 -30.83 -21.50 20.74
C ASN A 504 -30.89 -22.86 20.02
N LYS A 505 -30.74 -22.88 18.69
CA LYS A 505 -30.76 -24.11 17.86
C LYS A 505 -29.39 -24.57 17.43
N LEU A 506 -28.35 -23.74 17.66
CA LEU A 506 -26.98 -24.02 17.24
C LEU A 506 -26.21 -24.75 18.36
N ASP A 507 -25.36 -25.70 17.96
CA ASP A 507 -24.41 -26.32 18.89
C ASP A 507 -23.27 -25.34 19.23
N VAL A 508 -22.82 -25.33 20.48
CA VAL A 508 -21.65 -24.55 20.90
C VAL A 508 -20.41 -25.24 20.36
N VAL A 509 -19.61 -24.50 19.62
CA VAL A 509 -18.23 -24.85 19.33
C VAL A 509 -17.39 -24.00 20.28
N ASP A 510 -16.85 -24.64 21.32
CA ASP A 510 -15.85 -24.00 22.22
C ASP A 510 -14.55 -23.82 21.44
N ASP A 511 -14.48 -22.77 20.64
CA ASP A 511 -13.27 -22.33 19.96
C ASP A 511 -12.95 -20.89 20.39
N PRO A 512 -12.06 -20.72 21.37
CA PRO A 512 -11.66 -19.39 21.86
C PRO A 512 -11.01 -18.51 20.78
N GLU A 513 -10.49 -19.13 19.70
CA GLU A 513 -9.88 -18.42 18.57
C GLU A 513 -10.90 -17.98 17.52
N ASN A 514 -12.11 -18.50 17.58
CA ASN A 514 -13.16 -18.17 16.61
C ASN A 514 -13.78 -16.80 16.91
N SER A 515 -13.34 -15.79 16.16
CA SER A 515 -13.87 -14.42 16.24
C SER A 515 -15.36 -14.30 15.87
N ALA A 516 -15.93 -15.29 15.20
CA ALA A 516 -17.31 -15.27 14.71
C ALA A 516 -18.34 -15.29 15.85
N GLY A 517 -18.10 -16.05 16.92
CA GLY A 517 -18.99 -16.10 18.08
C GLY A 517 -19.10 -14.80 18.89
N ARG A 518 -18.25 -13.80 18.66
CA ARG A 518 -18.27 -12.52 19.41
C ARG A 518 -19.53 -11.72 19.18
N ARG A 519 -20.06 -11.66 17.96
CA ARG A 519 -21.27 -10.88 17.63
C ARG A 519 -22.45 -11.32 18.47
N SER A 520 -22.80 -12.61 18.46
CA SER A 520 -23.89 -13.16 19.25
C SER A 520 -23.66 -12.96 20.75
N SER A 521 -22.42 -13.10 21.22
CA SER A 521 -22.06 -12.88 22.62
C SER A 521 -22.37 -11.45 23.06
N TYR A 522 -21.98 -10.45 22.26
CA TYR A 522 -22.27 -9.04 22.57
C TYR A 522 -23.74 -8.68 22.36
N ARG A 523 -24.46 -9.42 21.52
CA ARG A 523 -25.91 -9.26 21.42
C ARG A 523 -26.60 -9.70 22.71
N ILE A 524 -26.28 -10.89 23.22
CA ILE A 524 -26.81 -11.41 24.51
C ILE A 524 -26.38 -10.47 25.67
N LEU A 525 -25.12 -10.04 25.68
CA LEU A 525 -24.64 -9.08 26.69
C LEU A 525 -25.40 -7.76 26.63
N GLY A 526 -25.68 -7.23 25.43
CA GLY A 526 -26.47 -6.00 25.24
C GLY A 526 -27.89 -6.13 25.80
N MET A 527 -28.54 -7.29 25.61
CA MET A 527 -29.85 -7.58 26.24
C MET A 527 -29.75 -7.57 27.77
N ALA A 528 -28.70 -8.19 28.33
CA ALA A 528 -28.49 -8.23 29.78
C ALA A 528 -28.22 -6.80 30.34
N VAL A 529 -27.39 -6.00 29.66
CA VAL A 529 -27.08 -4.61 30.01
C VAL A 529 -28.35 -3.76 30.03
N ALA A 530 -29.15 -3.82 28.95
CA ALA A 530 -30.40 -3.08 28.84
C ALA A 530 -31.39 -3.42 29.98
N ARG A 531 -31.54 -4.70 30.30
CA ARG A 531 -32.44 -5.21 31.34
C ARG A 531 -31.93 -4.89 32.75
N ALA A 532 -30.62 -4.98 32.99
CA ALA A 532 -30.02 -4.60 34.26
C ALA A 532 -30.20 -3.10 34.56
N TYR A 533 -30.15 -2.25 33.53
CA TYR A 533 -30.41 -0.81 33.69
C TYR A 533 -31.91 -0.46 33.68
N GLY A 534 -32.75 -1.29 33.07
CA GLY A 534 -34.19 -1.10 32.95
C GLY A 534 -34.65 -0.14 31.86
N LYS A 535 -33.79 0.07 30.83
CA LYS A 535 -34.07 0.92 29.67
C LYS A 535 -33.65 0.21 28.37
N SER A 536 -33.95 0.81 27.22
CA SER A 536 -33.42 0.32 25.94
C SER A 536 -31.87 0.35 25.94
N LEU A 537 -31.23 -0.47 25.14
CA LEU A 537 -29.76 -0.44 25.03
C LEU A 537 -29.27 0.93 24.52
N ALA A 538 -30.01 1.56 23.60
CA ALA A 538 -29.67 2.89 23.09
C ALA A 538 -29.66 3.94 24.20
N ASP A 539 -30.72 4.00 25.01
CA ASP A 539 -30.79 4.92 26.17
C ASP A 539 -29.72 4.60 27.21
N THR A 540 -29.47 3.29 27.44
CA THR A 540 -28.47 2.83 28.41
C THR A 540 -27.06 3.29 28.01
N LEU A 541 -26.66 3.07 26.74
CA LEU A 541 -25.37 3.51 26.24
C LEU A 541 -25.26 5.04 26.24
N ASN A 542 -26.32 5.74 25.85
CA ASN A 542 -26.31 7.20 25.87
C ASN A 542 -26.11 7.74 27.28
N GLU A 543 -26.84 7.24 28.29
CA GLU A 543 -26.78 7.74 29.67
C GLU A 543 -25.52 7.30 30.42
N LEU A 544 -25.00 6.12 30.18
CA LEU A 544 -23.86 5.57 30.91
C LEU A 544 -22.51 5.82 30.23
N VAL A 545 -22.47 5.85 28.89
CA VAL A 545 -21.22 5.91 28.15
C VAL A 545 -21.07 7.24 27.42
N PHE A 546 -22.03 7.61 26.55
CA PHE A 546 -21.81 8.71 25.62
C PHE A 546 -21.95 10.09 26.25
N ALA A 547 -23.07 10.35 26.96
CA ALA A 547 -23.32 11.64 27.55
C ALA A 547 -22.31 12.05 28.64
N PRO A 548 -21.85 11.13 29.53
CA PRO A 548 -20.89 11.50 30.59
C PRO A 548 -19.54 12.02 30.05
N ILE A 549 -19.12 11.58 28.86
CA ILE A 549 -17.86 11.98 28.23
C ILE A 549 -18.07 12.89 27.01
N GLY A 550 -19.31 13.38 26.81
CA GLY A 550 -19.61 14.40 25.80
C GLY A 550 -19.67 13.92 24.35
N MET A 551 -19.86 12.64 24.08
CA MET A 551 -20.00 12.06 22.73
C MET A 551 -21.38 12.39 22.15
N LYS A 552 -21.48 13.54 21.49
CA LYS A 552 -22.76 14.08 20.98
C LYS A 552 -23.18 13.51 19.63
N ASP A 553 -22.22 13.04 18.85
CA ASP A 553 -22.45 12.52 17.48
C ASP A 553 -22.68 11.01 17.47
N THR A 554 -22.57 10.34 18.62
CA THR A 554 -22.63 8.88 18.77
C THR A 554 -23.99 8.42 19.29
N GLY A 555 -24.48 7.26 18.83
CA GLY A 555 -25.72 6.66 19.31
C GLY A 555 -26.16 5.43 18.53
N LEU A 556 -27.02 4.59 19.11
CA LEU A 556 -27.71 3.48 18.43
C LEU A 556 -29.01 3.94 17.75
N ASP A 557 -29.54 5.07 18.16
CA ASP A 557 -30.78 5.67 17.66
C ASP A 557 -30.56 6.76 16.61
N LYS A 558 -29.29 7.04 16.28
CA LYS A 558 -28.90 8.03 15.30
C LYS A 558 -28.66 7.38 13.94
N GLU A 559 -28.83 8.17 12.89
CA GLU A 559 -28.55 7.75 11.52
C GLU A 559 -27.14 8.16 11.09
N ALA A 560 -26.49 7.31 10.28
CA ALA A 560 -25.26 7.67 9.61
C ALA A 560 -25.52 8.78 8.56
N GLU A 561 -24.60 9.73 8.47
CA GLU A 561 -24.66 10.83 7.50
C GLU A 561 -23.97 10.48 6.19
N VAL A 562 -23.29 9.35 6.16
CA VAL A 562 -22.51 8.89 5.00
C VAL A 562 -23.25 7.85 4.20
N THR A 563 -23.05 7.90 2.89
CA THR A 563 -23.47 6.83 1.98
C THR A 563 -22.28 5.95 1.64
N TYR A 564 -22.52 4.65 1.65
CA TYR A 564 -21.54 3.65 1.28
C TYR A 564 -21.80 3.19 -0.15
N THR A 565 -20.73 3.05 -0.93
CA THR A 565 -20.80 2.65 -2.34
C THR A 565 -20.17 1.27 -2.52
N ALA A 566 -20.93 0.31 -3.03
CA ALA A 566 -20.40 -0.97 -3.49
C ALA A 566 -20.30 -0.98 -5.01
N LYS A 567 -19.16 -1.41 -5.54
CA LYS A 567 -18.96 -1.60 -6.96
C LYS A 567 -19.09 -3.07 -7.30
N MET A 568 -20.05 -3.40 -8.17
CA MET A 568 -20.23 -4.75 -8.65
C MET A 568 -20.28 -4.75 -10.18
N GLY A 569 -19.18 -5.11 -10.82
CA GLY A 569 -18.97 -4.88 -12.24
C GLY A 569 -18.98 -3.37 -12.56
N ASP A 570 -19.86 -2.97 -13.47
CA ASP A 570 -20.04 -1.55 -13.87
C ASP A 570 -21.14 -0.82 -13.09
N GLU A 571 -21.88 -1.52 -12.23
CA GLU A 571 -22.93 -0.90 -11.40
C GLU A 571 -22.41 -0.46 -10.04
N ILE A 572 -22.88 0.70 -9.58
CA ILE A 572 -22.59 1.25 -8.24
C ILE A 572 -23.88 1.16 -7.42
N VAL A 573 -23.83 0.42 -6.32
CA VAL A 573 -24.93 0.35 -5.36
C VAL A 573 -24.64 1.34 -4.24
N VAL A 574 -25.59 2.22 -3.95
CA VAL A 574 -25.49 3.23 -2.89
C VAL A 574 -26.49 2.87 -1.79
N GLY A 575 -26.03 2.83 -0.54
CA GLY A 575 -26.90 2.56 0.59
C GLY A 575 -26.29 3.03 1.91
N ALA A 576 -27.13 3.26 2.91
CA ALA A 576 -26.70 3.41 4.30
C ALA A 576 -26.89 2.03 4.99
N PRO A 577 -25.86 1.45 5.60
CA PRO A 577 -26.04 0.19 6.31
C PRO A 577 -26.98 0.40 7.52
N LYS A 578 -28.02 -0.43 7.62
CA LYS A 578 -28.82 -0.56 8.82
C LYS A 578 -28.21 -1.66 9.67
N LEU A 579 -27.51 -1.26 10.69
CA LEU A 579 -26.71 -2.17 11.50
C LEU A 579 -27.52 -2.69 12.68
N CYS A 580 -27.14 -3.88 13.17
CA CYS A 580 -27.79 -4.55 14.27
C CYS A 580 -27.39 -3.96 15.64
N ALA A 581 -28.30 -3.85 16.59
CA ALA A 581 -28.05 -3.25 17.90
C ALA A 581 -27.10 -4.09 18.78
N GLY A 582 -26.25 -3.46 19.56
CA GLY A 582 -25.42 -4.07 20.61
C GLY A 582 -24.05 -4.56 20.16
N GLU A 583 -23.94 -5.16 19.00
CA GLU A 583 -22.70 -5.67 18.44
C GLU A 583 -22.17 -4.84 17.27
N ALA A 584 -23.06 -4.15 16.54
CA ALA A 584 -22.65 -3.42 15.33
C ALA A 584 -23.55 -2.22 14.95
N GLY A 585 -24.58 -1.91 15.71
CA GLY A 585 -25.66 -0.96 15.35
C GLY A 585 -25.38 0.51 15.63
N GLY A 586 -24.20 0.86 16.14
CA GLY A 586 -23.88 2.24 16.50
C GLY A 586 -23.44 3.07 15.31
N VAL A 587 -23.70 4.40 15.43
CA VAL A 587 -23.01 5.41 14.62
C VAL A 587 -22.09 6.21 15.52
N VAL A 588 -20.97 6.71 14.93
CA VAL A 588 -19.94 7.45 15.68
C VAL A 588 -19.25 8.44 14.76
N SER A 589 -18.76 9.56 15.30
CA SER A 589 -17.82 10.45 14.62
C SER A 589 -16.38 10.13 15.01
N ALA A 590 -15.41 10.54 14.19
CA ALA A 590 -13.99 10.34 14.50
C ALA A 590 -13.60 11.10 15.79
N TYR A 591 -14.16 12.29 15.99
CA TYR A 591 -14.00 13.07 17.20
C TYR A 591 -14.47 12.30 18.44
N ASP A 592 -15.73 11.86 18.46
CA ASP A 592 -16.29 11.14 19.61
C ASP A 592 -15.56 9.82 19.90
N LEU A 593 -15.17 9.10 18.85
CA LEU A 593 -14.51 7.81 18.99
C LEU A 593 -13.11 7.94 19.62
N ALA A 594 -12.33 8.95 19.23
CA ALA A 594 -11.04 9.22 19.88
C ALA A 594 -11.22 9.69 21.34
N HIS A 595 -12.26 10.48 21.62
CA HIS A 595 -12.59 10.87 22.99
C HIS A 595 -12.97 9.70 23.88
N PHE A 596 -13.67 8.69 23.36
CA PHE A 596 -13.95 7.46 24.08
C PHE A 596 -12.65 6.76 24.51
N GLY A 597 -11.69 6.60 23.60
CA GLY A 597 -10.40 5.99 23.92
C GLY A 597 -9.62 6.80 24.98
N THR A 598 -9.61 8.13 24.86
CA THR A 598 -8.98 9.00 25.85
C THR A 598 -9.68 8.92 27.21
N ALA A 599 -11.00 8.88 27.24
CA ALA A 599 -11.76 8.76 28.48
C ALA A 599 -11.49 7.44 29.23
N LEU A 600 -11.22 6.35 28.50
CA LEU A 600 -10.75 5.09 29.08
C LEU A 600 -9.36 5.24 29.70
N LEU A 601 -8.41 5.86 28.97
CA LEU A 601 -7.04 6.06 29.44
C LEU A 601 -6.94 6.96 30.69
N GLU A 602 -7.81 7.94 30.78
CA GLU A 602 -7.81 8.92 31.89
C GLU A 602 -8.68 8.50 33.07
N GLY A 603 -9.31 7.33 33.04
CA GLY A 603 -10.22 6.86 34.08
C GLY A 603 -11.48 7.73 34.26
N LYS A 604 -11.84 8.51 33.21
CA LYS A 604 -13.05 9.38 33.24
C LYS A 604 -14.35 8.59 33.10
N LEU A 605 -14.27 7.39 32.50
CA LEU A 605 -15.43 6.54 32.22
C LEU A 605 -15.55 5.35 33.18
N LEU A 606 -14.44 4.74 33.56
CA LEU A 606 -14.32 3.59 34.42
C LEU A 606 -13.33 3.85 35.55
N ASP A 607 -13.49 3.20 36.68
CA ASP A 607 -12.47 3.17 37.74
C ASP A 607 -11.28 2.27 37.33
N GLU A 608 -10.22 2.24 38.14
CA GLU A 608 -8.99 1.54 37.86
C GLU A 608 -9.21 0.03 37.64
N GLU A 609 -10.01 -0.64 38.50
CA GLU A 609 -10.30 -2.07 38.40
C GLU A 609 -11.03 -2.40 37.11
N HIS A 610 -12.05 -1.62 36.75
CA HIS A 610 -12.83 -1.85 35.54
C HIS A 610 -12.10 -1.40 34.27
N THR A 611 -11.21 -0.42 34.37
CA THR A 611 -10.31 -0.03 33.26
C THR A 611 -9.33 -1.15 32.94
N ASP A 612 -8.76 -1.83 33.94
CA ASP A 612 -7.88 -2.98 33.74
C ASP A 612 -8.62 -4.15 33.04
N ILE A 613 -9.88 -4.37 33.39
CA ILE A 613 -10.71 -5.38 32.70
C ILE A 613 -10.98 -4.93 31.25
N MET A 614 -11.34 -3.66 31.04
CA MET A 614 -11.61 -3.11 29.70
C MET A 614 -10.42 -3.20 28.77
N LEU A 615 -9.22 -2.94 29.29
CA LEU A 615 -7.95 -2.99 28.56
C LEU A 615 -7.20 -4.32 28.75
N ALA A 616 -7.90 -5.40 29.15
CA ALA A 616 -7.31 -6.73 29.14
C ALA A 616 -7.04 -7.20 27.70
N PRO A 617 -5.97 -7.98 27.47
CA PRO A 617 -5.64 -8.45 26.13
C PRO A 617 -6.77 -9.21 25.45
N ASN A 618 -7.16 -8.78 24.25
CA ASN A 618 -8.22 -9.39 23.43
C ASN A 618 -9.59 -9.53 24.13
N ALA A 619 -9.92 -8.62 25.03
CA ALA A 619 -11.17 -8.58 25.78
C ALA A 619 -12.03 -7.34 25.44
N CYS A 620 -13.25 -7.30 25.92
CA CYS A 620 -14.14 -6.14 25.89
C CYS A 620 -14.36 -5.50 24.50
N GLY A 621 -14.35 -6.30 23.43
CA GLY A 621 -14.47 -5.83 22.05
C GLY A 621 -13.19 -5.20 21.49
N LEU A 622 -12.12 -5.14 22.29
CA LEU A 622 -10.80 -4.66 21.88
C LEU A 622 -9.87 -5.84 21.60
N ARG A 623 -9.01 -5.69 20.61
CA ARG A 623 -7.89 -6.60 20.33
C ARG A 623 -6.60 -5.94 20.77
N THR A 624 -5.58 -6.73 21.03
CA THR A 624 -4.28 -6.23 21.43
C THR A 624 -3.23 -6.65 20.41
N LEU A 625 -2.46 -5.68 19.92
CA LEU A 625 -1.32 -5.94 19.07
C LEU A 625 -0.30 -4.81 19.23
N ASN A 626 0.97 -5.17 19.47
CA ASN A 626 2.08 -4.25 19.53
C ASN A 626 1.90 -3.11 20.56
N GLY A 627 1.33 -3.41 21.73
CA GLY A 627 1.07 -2.40 22.77
C GLY A 627 -0.12 -1.48 22.48
N TRP A 628 -0.82 -1.67 21.34
CA TRP A 628 -2.06 -0.99 21.02
C TRP A 628 -3.26 -1.86 21.36
N TYR A 629 -4.26 -1.26 21.98
CA TYR A 629 -5.62 -1.78 22.01
C TYR A 629 -6.36 -1.20 20.82
N TYR A 630 -7.05 -2.05 20.07
CA TYR A 630 -7.75 -1.58 18.90
C TYR A 630 -9.05 -2.34 18.67
N ALA A 631 -10.05 -1.63 18.16
CA ALA A 631 -11.24 -2.19 17.57
C ALA A 631 -11.30 -1.72 16.11
N ASP A 632 -11.53 -2.63 15.21
CA ASP A 632 -11.75 -2.35 13.80
C ASP A 632 -12.99 -3.07 13.30
N SER A 633 -13.71 -2.43 12.41
CA SER A 633 -14.84 -3.01 11.69
C SER A 633 -14.64 -2.75 10.20
N GLY A 634 -14.66 -3.82 9.41
CA GLY A 634 -14.56 -3.77 7.96
C GLY A 634 -15.70 -4.54 7.32
N ILE A 635 -16.79 -3.85 6.99
CA ILE A 635 -17.65 -4.27 5.89
C ILE A 635 -16.97 -3.72 4.66
N GLU A 636 -16.92 -4.44 3.53
CA GLU A 636 -16.12 -4.12 2.33
C GLU A 636 -16.02 -2.63 1.93
N GLN A 637 -16.89 -1.75 2.45
CA GLN A 637 -16.98 -0.34 2.06
C GLN A 637 -17.12 0.63 3.24
N ALA A 638 -17.29 0.13 4.47
CA ALA A 638 -17.32 0.92 5.69
C ALA A 638 -16.18 0.44 6.59
N GLN A 639 -15.17 1.25 6.74
CA GLN A 639 -14.06 0.94 7.66
C GLN A 639 -14.10 1.90 8.83
N SER A 640 -14.08 1.33 10.01
CA SER A 640 -14.05 2.08 11.27
C SER A 640 -12.97 1.47 12.14
N ALA A 641 -12.11 2.29 12.73
CA ALA A 641 -11.08 1.85 13.64
C ALA A 641 -10.88 2.81 14.80
N LEU A 642 -10.66 2.23 15.96
CA LEU A 642 -10.20 2.88 17.18
C LEU A 642 -8.86 2.27 17.56
N TYR A 643 -7.88 3.11 17.87
CA TYR A 643 -6.57 2.72 18.40
C TYR A 643 -6.32 3.45 19.72
N ILE A 644 -5.91 2.71 20.74
CA ILE A 644 -5.61 3.26 22.07
C ILE A 644 -4.22 2.74 22.47
N ASN A 645 -3.34 3.64 22.88
CA ASN A 645 -2.04 3.28 23.46
C ASN A 645 -1.89 3.88 24.83
N ALA A 646 -1.92 3.05 25.87
CA ALA A 646 -1.84 3.49 27.26
C ALA A 646 -0.47 4.08 27.62
N GLN A 647 0.62 3.55 27.03
CA GLN A 647 1.97 4.00 27.31
C GLN A 647 2.22 5.44 26.84
N TYR A 648 1.67 5.79 25.66
CA TYR A 648 1.84 7.11 25.06
C TYR A 648 0.69 8.05 25.35
N GLY A 649 -0.37 7.57 26.01
CA GLY A 649 -1.57 8.34 26.29
C GLY A 649 -2.33 8.78 25.04
N VAL A 650 -2.22 8.04 23.94
CA VAL A 650 -2.75 8.40 22.62
C VAL A 650 -3.99 7.61 22.30
N SER A 651 -5.01 8.29 21.80
CA SER A 651 -6.20 7.71 21.18
C SER A 651 -6.37 8.24 19.75
N ALA A 652 -6.62 7.34 18.80
CA ALA A 652 -6.83 7.71 17.41
C ALA A 652 -8.04 6.97 16.82
N ALA A 653 -8.83 7.68 16.06
CA ALA A 653 -10.00 7.17 15.36
C ALA A 653 -9.90 7.41 13.86
N MET A 654 -10.35 6.43 13.09
CA MET A 654 -10.46 6.52 11.65
C MET A 654 -11.78 5.93 11.19
N LEU A 655 -12.47 6.67 10.35
CA LEU A 655 -13.77 6.29 9.80
C LEU A 655 -13.77 6.56 8.29
N ALA A 656 -14.17 5.59 7.47
CA ALA A 656 -14.18 5.74 6.02
C ALA A 656 -15.46 5.15 5.39
N ASN A 657 -15.93 5.77 4.30
CA ASN A 657 -17.11 5.36 3.55
C ASN A 657 -16.84 4.99 2.09
N ALA A 658 -15.58 4.72 1.74
CA ALA A 658 -15.19 4.22 0.42
C ALA A 658 -14.23 3.03 0.56
N PRO A 659 -14.18 2.14 -0.45
CA PRO A 659 -13.32 0.98 -0.41
C PRO A 659 -11.85 1.39 -0.28
N SER A 660 -11.18 0.81 0.69
CA SER A 660 -9.76 1.03 0.97
C SER A 660 -8.96 -0.28 1.01
N ALA A 661 -9.54 -1.35 0.49
CA ALA A 661 -8.85 -2.63 0.33
C ALA A 661 -8.15 -2.70 -1.02
N LYS A 662 -6.93 -3.19 -1.06
CA LYS A 662 -6.17 -3.51 -2.27
C LYS A 662 -6.19 -5.02 -2.49
N GLU A 663 -6.18 -5.47 -3.75
CA GLU A 663 -6.07 -6.89 -4.10
C GLU A 663 -4.73 -7.45 -3.61
N ASP A 664 -3.66 -6.68 -3.81
CA ASP A 664 -2.32 -7.02 -3.32
C ASP A 664 -1.96 -6.17 -2.10
N ALA A 665 -1.15 -6.75 -1.21
CA ALA A 665 -0.57 -6.00 -0.10
C ALA A 665 0.33 -4.87 -0.62
N ASP A 666 0.36 -3.73 0.10
CA ASP A 666 1.31 -2.67 -0.20
C ASP A 666 2.74 -3.04 0.23
N GLU A 667 3.67 -2.13 0.06
CA GLU A 667 5.10 -2.27 0.45
C GLU A 667 5.32 -2.64 1.93
N THR A 668 4.34 -2.38 2.81
CA THR A 668 4.37 -2.76 4.23
C THR A 668 3.67 -4.08 4.52
N GLY A 669 3.09 -4.72 3.51
CA GLY A 669 2.26 -5.92 3.67
C GLY A 669 0.82 -5.63 4.10
N ALA A 670 0.40 -4.34 4.15
CA ALA A 670 -0.97 -3.97 4.49
C ALA A 670 -1.92 -4.19 3.31
N LYS A 671 -3.05 -4.84 3.55
CA LYS A 671 -4.13 -5.04 2.57
C LYS A 671 -5.32 -4.10 2.79
N SER A 672 -5.36 -3.42 3.92
CA SER A 672 -6.38 -2.41 4.22
C SER A 672 -5.74 -1.15 4.76
N PHE A 673 -6.42 -0.02 4.57
CA PHE A 673 -5.98 1.26 5.12
C PHE A 673 -5.85 1.22 6.65
N VAL A 674 -6.75 0.53 7.33
CA VAL A 674 -6.69 0.33 8.79
C VAL A 674 -5.38 -0.37 9.21
N GLN A 675 -4.96 -1.42 8.48
CA GLN A 675 -3.69 -2.09 8.74
C GLN A 675 -2.50 -1.17 8.49
N ARG A 676 -2.55 -0.39 7.40
CA ARG A 676 -1.51 0.58 7.08
C ARG A 676 -1.37 1.65 8.17
N MET A 677 -2.47 2.21 8.65
CA MET A 677 -2.50 3.18 9.74
C MET A 677 -1.82 2.65 10.99
N ARG A 678 -2.12 1.42 11.39
CA ARG A 678 -1.48 0.79 12.53
C ARG A 678 0.03 0.70 12.37
N TYR A 679 0.52 0.28 11.21
CA TYR A 679 1.96 0.20 10.94
C TYR A 679 2.64 1.57 11.06
N GLU A 680 2.00 2.63 10.62
CA GLU A 680 2.54 3.98 10.75
C GLU A 680 2.59 4.48 12.19
N MET A 681 1.57 4.16 12.98
CA MET A 681 1.55 4.52 14.40
C MET A 681 2.62 3.74 15.17
N ASP A 682 2.82 2.45 14.89
CA ASP A 682 3.93 1.67 15.43
C ASP A 682 5.29 2.32 15.09
N ASP A 683 5.45 2.74 13.84
CA ASP A 683 6.70 3.33 13.33
C ASP A 683 7.11 4.62 14.05
N VAL A 684 6.15 5.45 14.41
CA VAL A 684 6.40 6.77 15.02
C VAL A 684 6.73 6.66 16.51
N TYR A 685 6.09 5.75 17.24
CA TYR A 685 6.20 5.70 18.70
C TYR A 685 7.26 4.71 19.23
N LEU A 686 7.80 3.84 18.37
CA LEU A 686 8.83 2.89 18.80
C LEU A 686 10.23 3.52 18.78
N LYS A 687 10.95 3.43 19.91
CA LYS A 687 12.32 3.94 20.09
C LYS A 687 13.25 2.80 20.48
N ALA A 688 14.50 2.85 20.02
CA ALA A 688 15.50 1.82 20.32
C ALA A 688 16.02 1.84 21.78
N GLU A 689 15.59 2.79 22.62
CA GLU A 689 16.09 2.96 23.98
C GLU A 689 15.61 1.87 24.96
N ASP A 690 14.40 1.31 24.72
CA ASP A 690 13.76 0.34 25.62
C ASP A 690 13.68 -1.07 25.03
N VAL A 691 14.67 -1.46 24.23
CA VAL A 691 14.72 -2.78 23.58
C VAL A 691 15.02 -3.88 24.61
N GLN A 692 14.37 -5.02 24.46
CA GLN A 692 14.55 -6.21 25.28
C GLN A 692 14.77 -7.46 24.40
N LEU A 693 15.42 -8.47 24.95
CA LEU A 693 15.45 -9.81 24.37
C LEU A 693 14.51 -10.70 25.17
N GLU A 694 13.47 -11.17 24.55
CA GLU A 694 12.50 -12.08 25.15
C GLU A 694 12.65 -13.47 24.56
N ARG A 695 12.58 -14.50 25.38
CA ARG A 695 12.54 -15.88 24.89
C ARG A 695 11.30 -16.08 24.03
N ILE A 696 11.43 -16.85 22.96
CA ILE A 696 10.29 -17.25 22.14
C ILE A 696 9.31 -18.07 23.00
N ASN A 697 8.04 -17.67 22.94
CA ASN A 697 6.94 -18.29 23.66
C ASN A 697 5.64 -18.16 22.85
N ASP A 698 4.52 -18.68 23.36
CA ASP A 698 3.23 -18.68 22.69
C ASP A 698 2.70 -17.27 22.35
N ALA A 699 3.09 -16.27 23.16
CA ALA A 699 2.61 -14.89 22.98
C ALA A 699 3.35 -14.16 21.85
N ASN A 700 4.64 -14.48 21.60
CA ASN A 700 5.47 -13.71 20.65
C ASN A 700 5.86 -14.47 19.36
N VAL A 701 5.72 -15.80 19.31
CA VAL A 701 6.17 -16.61 18.16
C VAL A 701 5.51 -16.19 16.84
N TYR A 702 4.21 -15.94 16.84
CA TYR A 702 3.51 -15.53 15.62
C TYR A 702 3.90 -14.13 15.15
N SER A 703 4.22 -13.24 16.07
CA SER A 703 4.74 -11.90 15.74
C SER A 703 6.12 -11.99 15.10
N VAL A 704 6.99 -12.85 15.63
CA VAL A 704 8.33 -13.09 15.08
C VAL A 704 8.29 -13.73 13.70
N LEU A 705 7.38 -14.68 13.45
CA LEU A 705 7.21 -15.32 12.13
C LEU A 705 6.78 -14.33 11.04
N LYS A 706 6.16 -13.21 11.40
CA LYS A 706 5.72 -12.16 10.46
C LYS A 706 6.78 -11.11 10.13
N LEU A 707 7.89 -11.07 10.87
CA LEU A 707 8.98 -10.12 10.62
C LEU A 707 9.68 -10.45 9.30
N ALA A 708 10.02 -9.43 8.54
CA ALA A 708 10.69 -9.56 7.25
C ALA A 708 11.72 -8.44 7.05
N VAL A 709 12.83 -8.77 6.45
CA VAL A 709 13.82 -7.80 5.95
C VAL A 709 13.43 -7.28 4.57
N ASN A 710 14.08 -6.22 4.08
CA ASN A 710 13.91 -5.75 2.72
C ASN A 710 14.30 -6.83 1.68
N GLU A 711 13.77 -6.74 0.47
CA GLU A 711 13.99 -7.76 -0.56
C GLU A 711 15.48 -7.95 -0.91
N ASP A 712 16.26 -6.89 -0.93
CA ASP A 712 17.70 -6.88 -1.15
C ASP A 712 18.52 -7.50 -0.01
N GLN A 713 17.90 -7.70 1.15
CA GLN A 713 18.52 -8.28 2.35
C GLN A 713 18.14 -9.75 2.58
N GLN A 714 17.17 -10.27 1.85
CA GLN A 714 16.69 -11.67 2.04
C GLN A 714 17.76 -12.73 1.75
N GLU A 715 18.81 -12.38 1.02
CA GLU A 715 19.94 -13.27 0.76
C GLU A 715 20.92 -13.31 1.93
N PHE A 716 20.92 -12.28 2.81
CA PHE A 716 21.87 -12.17 3.94
C PHE A 716 21.41 -12.85 5.22
N VAL A 717 20.14 -13.22 5.34
CA VAL A 717 19.62 -13.85 6.55
C VAL A 717 18.52 -14.86 6.20
N ALA A 718 18.58 -16.03 6.83
CA ALA A 718 17.54 -17.06 6.67
C ALA A 718 16.21 -16.58 7.28
N GLY A 719 15.10 -17.05 6.71
CA GLY A 719 13.76 -16.76 7.25
C GLY A 719 13.60 -17.19 8.69
N ASN A 720 12.73 -16.49 9.43
CA ASN A 720 12.51 -16.79 10.85
C ASN A 720 11.88 -18.17 11.08
N ASP A 721 11.10 -18.68 10.14
CA ASP A 721 10.56 -20.04 10.15
C ASP A 721 11.66 -21.11 10.12
N ILE A 722 12.66 -20.94 9.25
CA ILE A 722 13.83 -21.81 9.18
C ILE A 722 14.64 -21.70 10.48
N SER A 723 14.89 -20.46 10.94
CA SER A 723 15.68 -20.19 12.14
C SER A 723 15.05 -20.80 13.41
N LEU A 724 13.73 -20.74 13.54
CA LEU A 724 13.00 -21.34 14.64
C LEU A 724 12.97 -22.88 14.56
N ALA A 725 12.88 -23.46 13.36
CA ALA A 725 12.97 -24.90 13.15
C ALA A 725 14.35 -25.44 13.50
N GLU A 726 15.43 -24.74 13.14
CA GLU A 726 16.81 -25.08 13.54
C GLU A 726 17.00 -24.96 15.06
N ALA A 727 16.48 -23.89 15.68
CA ALA A 727 16.54 -23.71 17.12
C ALA A 727 15.82 -24.85 17.88
N ALA A 728 14.72 -25.36 17.34
CA ALA A 728 14.02 -26.48 17.94
C ALA A 728 14.78 -27.82 17.82
N ALA A 729 15.68 -27.95 16.83
CA ALA A 729 16.46 -29.15 16.57
C ALA A 729 17.82 -29.18 17.29
N LEU A 730 18.33 -28.03 17.74
CA LEU A 730 19.68 -27.85 18.26
C LEU A 730 19.67 -27.35 19.72
N GLU A 731 20.21 -28.13 20.67
CA GLU A 731 20.16 -27.81 22.10
C GLU A 731 20.85 -26.49 22.47
N ASN A 732 21.89 -26.09 21.72
CA ASN A 732 22.69 -24.88 21.99
C ASN A 732 22.12 -23.63 21.28
N ALA A 733 21.10 -23.77 20.44
CA ALA A 733 20.48 -22.67 19.72
C ALA A 733 19.38 -22.01 20.56
N LEU A 734 19.52 -20.73 20.78
CA LEU A 734 18.71 -19.95 21.71
C LEU A 734 17.99 -18.81 20.97
N PRO A 735 16.73 -19.01 20.55
CA PRO A 735 15.99 -17.99 19.84
C PRO A 735 15.39 -16.96 20.78
N TYR A 736 15.47 -15.68 20.37
CA TYR A 736 14.91 -14.53 21.06
C TYR A 736 14.10 -13.64 20.10
N ALA A 737 12.96 -13.17 20.54
CA ALA A 737 12.32 -11.99 19.98
C ALA A 737 13.08 -10.75 20.47
N VAL A 738 13.43 -9.86 19.56
CA VAL A 738 13.86 -8.50 19.90
C VAL A 738 12.59 -7.69 20.03
N THR A 739 12.25 -7.26 21.23
CA THR A 739 11.00 -6.54 21.51
C THR A 739 11.25 -5.14 22.05
N GLN A 740 10.30 -4.27 21.83
CA GLN A 740 10.22 -2.97 22.46
C GLN A 740 8.78 -2.78 22.90
N ASN A 741 8.56 -2.70 24.23
CA ASN A 741 7.21 -2.61 24.81
C ASN A 741 6.25 -3.73 24.36
N GLY A 742 6.75 -4.97 24.27
CA GLY A 742 6.00 -6.13 23.80
C GLY A 742 5.80 -6.21 22.27
N VAL A 743 6.33 -5.24 21.52
CA VAL A 743 6.33 -5.26 20.05
C VAL A 743 7.54 -6.00 19.54
N ALA A 744 7.37 -7.04 18.74
CA ALA A 744 8.46 -7.69 18.04
C ALA A 744 8.98 -6.78 16.91
N VAL A 745 10.19 -6.25 17.08
CA VAL A 745 10.88 -5.40 16.10
C VAL A 745 11.98 -6.15 15.35
N GLY A 746 12.38 -7.33 15.85
CA GLY A 746 13.42 -8.15 15.25
C GLY A 746 13.47 -9.53 15.88
N PHE A 747 14.45 -10.30 15.42
CA PHE A 747 14.73 -11.65 15.90
C PHE A 747 16.24 -11.85 16.05
N ALA A 748 16.65 -12.55 17.11
CA ALA A 748 18.04 -12.94 17.33
C ALA A 748 18.12 -14.44 17.63
N LEU A 749 19.07 -15.12 17.02
CA LEU A 749 19.41 -16.51 17.31
C LEU A 749 20.82 -16.57 17.85
N LEU A 750 20.98 -16.94 19.12
CA LEU A 750 22.27 -17.11 19.76
C LEU A 750 22.63 -18.59 19.81
N ASN A 751 23.90 -18.90 19.67
CA ASN A 751 24.48 -20.24 19.89
C ASN A 751 25.44 -20.18 21.06
N ALA A 752 25.22 -21.03 22.05
CA ALA A 752 26.04 -21.09 23.26
C ALA A 752 26.47 -22.54 23.56
N ASP A 753 27.51 -23.01 22.89
CA ASP A 753 28.15 -24.30 23.16
C ASP A 753 29.23 -24.16 24.26
N LYS A 754 28.81 -24.39 25.49
CA LYS A 754 29.67 -24.28 26.68
C LYS A 754 30.77 -25.32 26.69
N ASP A 755 30.54 -26.50 26.14
CA ASP A 755 31.50 -27.60 26.15
C ASP A 755 32.66 -27.33 25.20
N ARG A 756 32.40 -26.60 24.12
CA ARG A 756 33.41 -26.18 23.13
C ARG A 756 33.92 -24.76 23.35
N GLY A 757 33.30 -24.01 24.25
CA GLY A 757 33.62 -22.59 24.47
C GLY A 757 33.26 -21.69 23.30
N VAL A 758 32.27 -22.08 22.46
CA VAL A 758 31.83 -21.31 21.32
C VAL A 758 30.58 -20.53 21.68
N TYR A 759 30.66 -19.21 21.55
CA TYR A 759 29.54 -18.30 21.80
C TYR A 759 29.36 -17.38 20.59
N GLU A 760 28.23 -17.52 19.91
CA GLU A 760 28.01 -16.90 18.62
C GLU A 760 26.63 -16.21 18.55
N ILE A 761 26.60 -15.05 17.92
CA ILE A 761 25.35 -14.44 17.47
C ILE A 761 25.10 -15.01 16.06
N TRP A 762 24.34 -16.09 16.01
CA TRP A 762 24.20 -16.88 14.80
C TRP A 762 23.35 -16.15 13.77
N ARG A 763 22.30 -15.45 14.22
CA ARG A 763 21.46 -14.60 13.35
C ARG A 763 20.98 -13.39 14.12
N LEU A 764 20.90 -12.26 13.44
CA LEU A 764 20.22 -11.07 13.90
C LEU A 764 19.50 -10.42 12.70
N MET A 765 18.22 -10.23 12.83
CA MET A 765 17.45 -9.45 11.86
C MET A 765 16.60 -8.41 12.57
N ILE A 766 16.44 -7.25 11.94
CA ILE A 766 15.47 -6.22 12.30
C ILE A 766 14.47 -6.10 11.16
N ASP A 767 13.20 -6.11 11.49
CA ASP A 767 12.14 -5.97 10.51
C ASP A 767 12.32 -4.67 9.69
N LYS A 768 12.06 -4.74 8.40
CA LYS A 768 12.24 -3.62 7.45
C LYS A 768 11.61 -2.31 7.90
N ARG A 769 10.51 -2.36 8.68
CA ARG A 769 9.81 -1.18 9.22
C ARG A 769 10.60 -0.47 10.32
N PHE A 770 11.49 -1.17 11.01
CA PHE A 770 12.21 -0.70 12.19
C PHE A 770 13.72 -0.53 11.95
N GLN A 771 14.19 -0.74 10.73
CA GLN A 771 15.59 -0.52 10.36
C GLN A 771 15.97 0.98 10.42
N HIS A 772 17.25 1.26 10.49
CA HIS A 772 17.84 2.62 10.56
C HIS A 772 17.45 3.48 11.79
N LYS A 773 16.74 2.91 12.76
CA LYS A 773 16.28 3.57 14.00
C LYS A 773 17.11 3.20 15.25
N GLY A 774 18.21 2.49 15.06
CA GLY A 774 19.10 2.07 16.16
C GLY A 774 18.77 0.70 16.77
N PHE A 775 17.65 0.07 16.41
CA PHE A 775 17.23 -1.24 16.96
C PHE A 775 18.27 -2.33 16.76
N GLY A 776 18.92 -2.42 15.61
CA GLY A 776 19.98 -3.41 15.36
C GLY A 776 21.17 -3.25 16.31
N THR A 777 21.61 -2.02 16.54
CA THR A 777 22.69 -1.72 17.48
C THR A 777 22.30 -2.05 18.93
N ALA A 778 21.05 -1.74 19.33
CA ALA A 778 20.54 -2.06 20.66
C ALA A 778 20.43 -3.58 20.86
N ALA A 779 19.86 -4.30 19.90
CA ALA A 779 19.74 -5.76 19.92
C ALA A 779 21.10 -6.46 19.98
N MET A 780 22.08 -6.00 19.21
CA MET A 780 23.47 -6.52 19.28
C MET A 780 24.07 -6.36 20.66
N LYS A 781 23.95 -5.19 21.29
CA LYS A 781 24.46 -4.96 22.66
C LYS A 781 23.82 -5.90 23.68
N LEU A 782 22.50 -6.13 23.55
CA LEU A 782 21.79 -7.07 24.42
C LEU A 782 22.21 -8.52 24.16
N ALA A 783 22.40 -8.91 22.91
CA ALA A 783 22.88 -10.24 22.52
C ALA A 783 24.29 -10.50 23.09
N MET A 784 25.20 -9.53 22.99
CA MET A 784 26.54 -9.58 23.59
C MET A 784 26.47 -9.70 25.12
N ALA A 785 25.62 -8.89 25.77
CA ALA A 785 25.42 -8.95 27.22
C ALA A 785 24.84 -10.31 27.65
N GLU A 786 23.94 -10.89 26.89
CA GLU A 786 23.35 -12.20 27.17
C GLU A 786 24.39 -13.33 27.03
N LEU A 787 25.22 -13.30 25.97
CA LEU A 787 26.32 -14.25 25.81
C LEU A 787 27.35 -14.12 26.97
N LYS A 788 27.68 -12.90 27.36
CA LYS A 788 28.55 -12.65 28.55
C LYS A 788 27.93 -13.22 29.81
N ARG A 789 26.62 -13.05 30.02
CA ARG A 789 25.89 -13.63 31.16
C ARG A 789 25.96 -15.17 31.18
N MET A 790 26.06 -15.78 30.00
CA MET A 790 26.21 -17.23 29.82
C MET A 790 27.64 -17.71 30.07
N GLY A 791 28.62 -16.81 30.26
CA GLY A 791 30.02 -17.11 30.53
C GLY A 791 30.96 -16.93 29.34
N ALA A 792 30.53 -16.27 28.28
CA ALA A 792 31.37 -15.95 27.13
C ALA A 792 32.44 -14.89 27.51
N GLU A 793 33.69 -15.10 27.13
CA GLU A 793 34.74 -14.07 27.13
C GLU A 793 34.78 -13.32 25.78
N LYS A 794 34.34 -14.00 24.69
CA LYS A 794 34.26 -13.47 23.33
C LYS A 794 32.92 -13.81 22.69
N ALA A 795 32.44 -12.93 21.83
CA ALA A 795 31.33 -13.19 20.93
C ALA A 795 31.85 -13.31 19.50
N GLN A 796 31.32 -14.27 18.77
CA GLN A 796 31.55 -14.44 17.32
C GLN A 796 30.28 -14.15 16.53
N ILE A 797 30.43 -13.72 15.29
CA ILE A 797 29.37 -13.56 14.30
C ILE A 797 29.92 -13.83 12.90
N SER A 798 29.16 -14.49 12.04
CA SER A 798 29.47 -14.60 10.62
C SER A 798 28.67 -13.56 9.81
N VAL A 799 29.24 -13.10 8.71
CA VAL A 799 28.61 -12.09 7.84
C VAL A 799 29.03 -12.28 6.38
N GLU A 800 28.10 -12.17 5.47
CA GLU A 800 28.41 -12.08 4.05
C GLU A 800 29.15 -10.77 3.73
N ILE A 801 30.20 -10.83 2.92
CA ILE A 801 31.06 -9.67 2.60
C ILE A 801 30.27 -8.55 1.92
N GLY A 802 29.20 -8.87 1.21
CA GLY A 802 28.28 -7.91 0.56
C GLY A 802 27.40 -7.11 1.54
N ASN A 803 27.28 -7.55 2.80
CA ASN A 803 26.45 -6.86 3.81
C ASN A 803 27.23 -5.74 4.51
N GLU A 804 27.57 -4.67 3.76
CA GLU A 804 28.37 -3.54 4.25
C GLU A 804 27.76 -2.85 5.47
N ALA A 805 26.43 -2.74 5.52
CA ALA A 805 25.70 -2.10 6.63
C ALA A 805 25.88 -2.87 7.95
N ALA A 806 25.76 -4.19 7.92
CA ALA A 806 25.98 -5.05 9.09
C ALA A 806 27.45 -5.02 9.51
N ILE A 807 28.39 -5.14 8.58
CA ILE A 807 29.83 -5.06 8.85
C ILE A 807 30.18 -3.75 9.56
N ALA A 808 29.69 -2.61 9.06
CA ALA A 808 29.94 -1.31 9.66
C ALA A 808 29.36 -1.20 11.07
N MET A 809 28.19 -1.79 11.33
CA MET A 809 27.59 -1.84 12.66
C MET A 809 28.44 -2.72 13.61
N TYR A 810 28.86 -3.91 13.18
CA TYR A 810 29.68 -4.82 14.00
C TYR A 810 31.02 -4.20 14.36
N GLN A 811 31.68 -3.54 13.38
CA GLN A 811 32.94 -2.83 13.64
C GLN A 811 32.79 -1.70 14.68
N LYS A 812 31.69 -0.92 14.61
CA LYS A 812 31.40 0.11 15.63
C LYS A 812 31.18 -0.47 17.03
N LEU A 813 30.74 -1.72 17.11
CA LEU A 813 30.56 -2.44 18.39
C LEU A 813 31.81 -3.20 18.85
N GLY A 814 32.94 -3.08 18.13
CA GLY A 814 34.23 -3.66 18.53
C GLY A 814 34.57 -4.99 17.88
N PHE A 815 33.74 -5.49 16.97
CA PHE A 815 34.06 -6.70 16.21
C PHE A 815 35.14 -6.45 15.15
N SER A 816 36.02 -7.42 15.00
CA SER A 816 37.08 -7.41 13.99
C SER A 816 37.11 -8.74 13.23
N PHE A 817 37.51 -8.71 11.98
CA PHE A 817 37.65 -9.92 11.17
C PHE A 817 38.70 -10.85 11.71
N THR A 818 38.36 -12.13 11.82
CA THR A 818 39.27 -13.19 12.30
C THR A 818 40.17 -13.76 11.20
N GLY A 819 39.84 -13.49 9.95
CA GLY A 819 40.45 -14.12 8.77
C GLY A 819 39.84 -15.48 8.39
N ARG A 820 38.94 -16.04 9.22
CA ARG A 820 38.21 -17.29 8.92
C ARG A 820 37.08 -16.99 7.93
N MET A 821 36.95 -17.88 6.93
CA MET A 821 35.86 -17.86 5.97
C MET A 821 35.23 -19.26 5.90
N GLU A 822 33.91 -19.35 6.02
CA GLU A 822 33.18 -20.61 5.84
C GLU A 822 31.90 -20.34 5.08
N TYR A 823 31.56 -21.20 4.14
CA TYR A 823 30.33 -21.14 3.32
C TYR A 823 30.06 -19.78 2.63
N GLY A 824 31.11 -18.96 2.39
CA GLY A 824 30.97 -17.62 1.79
C GLY A 824 30.89 -16.47 2.78
N GLU A 825 30.79 -16.78 4.07
CA GLU A 825 30.71 -15.78 5.15
C GLU A 825 32.06 -15.57 5.83
N ALA A 826 32.34 -14.31 6.21
CA ALA A 826 33.51 -13.94 6.99
C ALA A 826 33.18 -13.92 8.49
N TYR A 827 34.05 -14.52 9.31
CA TYR A 827 33.88 -14.50 10.77
C TYR A 827 34.49 -13.25 11.37
N MET A 828 33.75 -12.64 12.27
CA MET A 828 34.18 -11.51 13.11
C MET A 828 34.07 -11.89 14.58
N GLU A 829 34.95 -11.36 15.42
CA GLU A 829 34.93 -11.56 16.89
C GLU A 829 35.11 -10.26 17.65
N CYS A 830 34.59 -10.24 18.88
CA CYS A 830 34.72 -9.14 19.83
C CYS A 830 34.90 -9.69 21.23
N GLU A 831 35.80 -9.08 22.03
CA GLU A 831 35.92 -9.33 23.48
C GLU A 831 34.69 -8.78 24.20
N LEU A 832 34.13 -9.51 25.17
CA LEU A 832 32.87 -9.14 25.86
C LEU A 832 33.12 -8.49 27.24
#